data_264c6ed5bbe714a718b0c20cf8d178bd
#
_entry.id   264c6ed5bbe714a718b0c20cf8d178bd
#
_cell.length_a   1.000
_cell.length_b   1.000
_cell.length_c   1.000
_cell.angle_alpha   90.00
_cell.angle_beta   90.00
_cell.angle_gamma   90.00
#
_symmetry.space_group_name_H-M   'P 1'
#
loop_
_entity.id
_entity.type
_entity.pdbx_description
1 polymer ?
#
loop_
_entity_poly.entity_id
_entity_poly.type
_entity_poly.pdbx_seq_one_letter_code
_entity_poly.pdbx_strand_id
1 'polypeptide(L)'
;MDGGITDWSRFERLTPFRVRDVLLVASQFDRYLLEESGYLAEILQEEYSVLNLSQAPRIIHSPDANDALGLLASRNFDLVITMTKVGTMDAYAFARLVKSRHEGMPVVMLSHNTRELATLRTGDGIDRIFVWGGDSRILLSICKLIEDERNVENDVRDGDVQVILLVEDSRRFYSAYLPLLYTQLVRQTTRLMGEGGNLHEKLLRLRARAKILLASDMETAKGIIDKYSRNIIGVFTDGRFPNQGGERDTAGLELVQHAQGGHRYLPILLQSKNLELKEAAEGLGVRFLHKEDPTLYQGIEEFMLEEMSFGEFIFRMPDGVEIARASNLEQFVEKMEEVAVESIEFHATRNEFSHWLRARTEFSLAASMRPMRLEDFDDTEGVRKYIVGSIRAYITNVRKLTIRDHESGSIEAGFQRIGRGSLGGKGRGLAFFYTRMEELGLGGDFPDVEFIVPNSVVIATGVFGDFISRNELTRFAHEDRSDDEVNRAFLGGEFEDDEVSEIRDVLENTEWPIAVRSSSLLEDSSHQPFAGVYATYMLANDHSDLEVRLRRLLEAIKLVYASIFHRGAKAYVTATANTIEDERMAVVIQEVIGREVSGRYYPDISGSARSRNHYPVDPLRMEDGLAAVCIGLGRQVSSGGKCLRFSPGQPKRLHQFYSTQSVIDTSQSHFFAIPMNQESGAVHVSEGGNLLHLGLSAAEEDGRLSLVGSTYITADDRIVDSIKVEGGPRLVTFAPILKHQRFPLPQILHHVLTTCENYLGSPVELEFALSIDPENGRQKFAILQVRPLMDESVDIDIDLNEVDREKAVCISSKSLGNGVIENIRDVVYVHPARMNRMKTINLIPLIEEIDAGLRSEDRPYILIGPGRWGSSDPSLGIPVQWDQIMGAKTIVEVPMADIHVEPSQGTHFFQNIVTFNIGYLTILEGDLIDWEWLDGIEAARDEGGLRHVRLDLPLKVVLDSRDSEAIVVR
;
A
#
# COMPACT_ATOMS: atom_id res chain seq x y z
N MET A 1 -13.16 36.12 1.40
CA MET A 1 -12.37 35.32 2.37
C MET A 1 -12.33 33.93 1.78
N ASP A 2 -11.23 33.58 1.11
CA ASP A 2 -11.03 32.21 0.57
C ASP A 2 -10.92 31.29 1.78
N GLY A 3 -11.95 30.47 1.97
CA GLY A 3 -11.93 29.44 3.00
C GLY A 3 -10.81 28.46 2.69
N GLY A 4 -9.73 28.48 3.50
CA GLY A 4 -8.53 27.72 3.27
C GLY A 4 -8.81 26.22 3.17
N ILE A 5 -8.87 25.76 1.94
CA ILE A 5 -8.76 24.35 1.59
C ILE A 5 -7.35 23.95 2.03
N THR A 6 -7.21 22.87 2.78
CA THR A 6 -5.89 22.31 3.09
C THR A 6 -5.20 21.99 1.78
N ASP A 7 -4.18 22.77 1.44
CA ASP A 7 -3.38 22.54 0.25
C ASP A 7 -2.49 21.31 0.49
N TRP A 8 -3.05 20.15 0.22
CA TRP A 8 -2.37 18.86 0.39
C TRP A 8 -1.12 18.77 -0.49
N SER A 9 -1.02 19.57 -1.57
CA SER A 9 0.15 19.59 -2.44
C SER A 9 1.44 20.00 -1.71
N ARG A 10 1.31 20.74 -0.60
CA ARG A 10 2.45 21.08 0.26
C ARG A 10 3.03 19.86 0.96
N PHE A 11 2.18 18.90 1.34
CA PHE A 11 2.61 17.70 2.07
C PHE A 11 3.30 16.67 1.18
N GLU A 12 3.08 16.73 -0.14
CA GLU A 12 3.78 15.88 -1.11
C GLU A 12 5.30 16.11 -1.09
N ARG A 13 5.71 17.34 -0.83
CA ARG A 13 7.12 17.75 -0.78
C ARG A 13 7.78 17.52 0.58
N LEU A 14 7.03 16.99 1.57
CA LEU A 14 7.56 16.69 2.88
C LEU A 14 8.33 15.38 2.90
N THR A 15 9.30 15.31 3.79
CA THR A 15 10.17 14.15 4.00
C THR A 15 10.84 13.68 2.71
N PRO A 16 11.55 14.57 1.97
CA PRO A 16 12.25 14.21 0.73
C PRO A 16 13.37 13.20 0.96
N PHE A 17 14.03 13.24 2.11
CA PHE A 17 15.03 12.26 2.49
C PHE A 17 14.37 11.15 3.33
N ARG A 18 14.56 9.90 2.92
CA ARG A 18 14.12 8.69 3.63
C ARG A 18 15.27 7.72 3.74
N VAL A 19 15.37 7.06 4.86
CA VAL A 19 16.29 5.95 5.06
C VAL A 19 15.68 4.71 4.43
N ARG A 20 16.22 4.28 3.30
CA ARG A 20 15.77 3.08 2.55
C ARG A 20 16.75 1.93 2.75
N ASP A 21 18.05 2.23 2.68
CA ASP A 21 19.12 1.24 2.77
C ASP A 21 20.05 1.54 3.94
N VAL A 22 20.12 0.59 4.88
CA VAL A 22 20.95 0.67 6.09
C VAL A 22 22.06 -0.37 6.03
N LEU A 23 23.31 0.05 6.10
CA LEU A 23 24.44 -0.86 6.27
C LEU A 23 24.68 -1.11 7.75
N LEU A 24 24.44 -2.33 8.21
CA LEU A 24 24.75 -2.77 9.57
C LEU A 24 26.11 -3.48 9.60
N VAL A 25 27.09 -2.87 10.23
CA VAL A 25 28.44 -3.45 10.38
C VAL A 25 28.58 -4.01 11.79
N ALA A 26 28.47 -5.32 11.92
CA ALA A 26 28.41 -6.03 13.20
C ALA A 26 29.05 -7.41 13.05
N SER A 27 29.71 -7.91 14.11
CA SER A 27 30.17 -9.30 14.10
C SER A 27 28.99 -10.28 14.01
N GLN A 28 29.23 -11.53 13.61
CA GLN A 28 28.21 -12.57 13.59
C GLN A 28 27.56 -12.76 14.98
N PHE A 29 28.35 -12.58 16.04
CA PHE A 29 27.84 -12.66 17.42
C PHE A 29 26.95 -11.46 17.78
N ASP A 30 27.35 -10.24 17.41
CA ASP A 30 26.53 -9.04 17.66
C ASP A 30 25.24 -9.11 16.85
N ARG A 31 25.30 -9.57 15.61
CA ARG A 31 24.12 -9.81 14.77
C ARG A 31 23.18 -10.80 15.47
N TYR A 32 23.69 -11.94 15.92
CA TYR A 32 22.90 -12.93 16.65
C TYR A 32 22.20 -12.33 17.88
N LEU A 33 22.88 -11.46 18.63
CA LEU A 33 22.26 -10.77 19.77
C LEU A 33 21.14 -9.80 19.35
N LEU A 34 21.30 -9.13 18.21
CA LEU A 34 20.27 -8.24 17.67
C LEU A 34 19.05 -9.04 17.13
N GLU A 35 19.28 -10.28 16.72
CA GLU A 35 18.27 -11.19 16.16
C GLU A 35 17.70 -12.18 17.18
N GLU A 36 17.98 -12.01 18.50
CA GLU A 36 17.52 -12.92 19.57
C GLU A 36 16.00 -13.13 19.59
N SER A 37 15.23 -12.14 19.13
CA SER A 37 13.75 -12.18 19.08
C SER A 37 13.19 -12.52 17.70
N GLY A 38 14.03 -12.79 16.69
CA GLY A 38 13.68 -13.04 15.29
C GLY A 38 14.65 -12.37 14.33
N TYR A 39 14.54 -12.60 13.02
CA TYR A 39 15.38 -11.93 12.04
C TYR A 39 15.19 -10.41 12.11
N LEU A 40 16.28 -9.66 12.07
CA LEU A 40 16.26 -8.19 12.25
C LEU A 40 15.36 -7.48 11.23
N ALA A 41 15.32 -7.98 10.00
CA ALA A 41 14.44 -7.48 8.95
C ALA A 41 12.96 -7.75 9.26
N GLU A 42 12.62 -8.94 9.78
CA GLU A 42 11.26 -9.30 10.19
C GLU A 42 10.79 -8.44 11.37
N ILE A 43 11.66 -8.23 12.36
CA ILE A 43 11.38 -7.37 13.52
C ILE A 43 11.08 -5.94 13.06
N LEU A 44 11.89 -5.38 12.17
CA LEU A 44 11.63 -4.04 11.62
C LEU A 44 10.34 -4.01 10.80
N GLN A 45 10.10 -5.02 9.97
CA GLN A 45 8.87 -5.13 9.19
C GLN A 45 7.64 -5.21 10.10
N GLU A 46 7.70 -6.02 11.14
CA GLU A 46 6.63 -6.14 12.13
C GLU A 46 6.38 -4.80 12.82
N GLU A 47 7.42 -4.11 13.30
CA GLU A 47 7.29 -2.78 13.91
C GLU A 47 6.71 -1.75 12.91
N TYR A 48 7.16 -1.76 11.65
CA TYR A 48 6.60 -0.89 10.61
C TYR A 48 5.15 -1.25 10.27
N SER A 49 4.79 -2.54 10.27
CA SER A 49 3.41 -3.02 10.05
C SER A 49 2.49 -2.66 11.20
N VAL A 50 2.91 -2.91 12.45
CA VAL A 50 2.17 -2.54 13.67
C VAL A 50 1.90 -1.03 13.71
N LEU A 51 2.87 -0.22 13.25
CA LEU A 51 2.76 1.22 13.18
C LEU A 51 2.15 1.74 11.86
N ASN A 52 1.72 0.84 10.98
CA ASN A 52 1.10 1.15 9.68
C ASN A 52 1.98 2.06 8.79
N LEU A 53 3.30 1.88 8.85
CA LEU A 53 4.29 2.61 8.05
C LEU A 53 4.51 1.89 6.72
N SER A 54 4.56 2.64 5.62
CA SER A 54 4.48 2.08 4.26
C SER A 54 5.73 1.38 3.74
N GLN A 55 6.90 1.56 4.34
CA GLN A 55 8.16 0.96 3.87
C GLN A 55 9.16 0.85 5.03
N ALA A 56 9.54 -0.37 5.38
CA ALA A 56 10.64 -0.64 6.29
C ALA A 56 11.98 -0.44 5.56
N PRO A 57 13.01 0.15 6.20
CA PRO A 57 14.34 0.22 5.62
C PRO A 57 14.95 -1.17 5.49
N ARG A 58 15.68 -1.40 4.40
CA ARG A 58 16.45 -2.62 4.18
C ARG A 58 17.72 -2.57 5.00
N ILE A 59 17.98 -3.63 5.77
CA ILE A 59 19.23 -3.76 6.53
C ILE A 59 20.14 -4.76 5.81
N ILE A 60 21.29 -4.28 5.35
CA ILE A 60 22.32 -5.10 4.76
C ILE A 60 23.42 -5.28 5.79
N HIS A 61 23.69 -6.52 6.15
CA HIS A 61 24.70 -6.86 7.16
C HIS A 61 26.09 -7.06 6.52
N SER A 62 27.11 -6.54 7.19
CA SER A 62 28.51 -6.83 6.89
C SER A 62 29.24 -7.27 8.17
N PRO A 63 29.98 -8.39 8.13
CA PRO A 63 30.62 -8.93 9.33
C PRO A 63 31.86 -8.14 9.76
N ASP A 64 32.47 -7.37 8.87
CA ASP A 64 33.66 -6.58 9.14
C ASP A 64 33.76 -5.29 8.30
N ALA A 65 34.68 -4.41 8.71
CA ALA A 65 34.85 -3.11 8.08
C ALA A 65 35.34 -3.16 6.62
N ASN A 66 36.09 -4.17 6.20
CA ASN A 66 36.60 -4.23 4.83
C ASN A 66 35.52 -4.64 3.85
N ASP A 67 34.70 -5.61 4.22
CA ASP A 67 33.51 -6.02 3.49
C ASP A 67 32.53 -4.84 3.39
N ALA A 68 32.24 -4.16 4.49
CA ALA A 68 31.42 -2.97 4.52
C ALA A 68 31.89 -1.87 3.57
N LEU A 69 33.20 -1.61 3.49
CA LEU A 69 33.79 -0.64 2.56
C LEU A 69 33.67 -1.10 1.10
N GLY A 70 33.69 -2.42 0.85
CA GLY A 70 33.40 -3.01 -0.46
C GLY A 70 31.96 -2.79 -0.89
N LEU A 71 31.00 -3.04 0.01
CA LEU A 71 29.57 -2.78 -0.21
C LEU A 71 29.29 -1.30 -0.48
N LEU A 72 29.87 -0.39 0.32
CA LEU A 72 29.73 1.05 0.10
C LEU A 72 30.31 1.55 -1.24
N ALA A 73 31.28 0.82 -1.82
CA ALA A 73 31.82 1.14 -3.12
C ALA A 73 30.92 0.66 -4.29
N SER A 74 30.11 -0.37 -4.06
CA SER A 74 29.26 -1.02 -5.07
C SER A 74 27.78 -0.62 -5.00
N ARG A 75 27.32 -0.12 -3.86
CA ARG A 75 25.91 0.21 -3.56
C ARG A 75 25.78 1.55 -2.85
N ASN A 76 24.61 2.16 -2.98
CA ASN A 76 24.24 3.36 -2.23
C ASN A 76 23.54 2.94 -0.94
N PHE A 77 23.91 3.60 0.16
CA PHE A 77 23.26 3.48 1.46
C PHE A 77 22.84 4.87 1.95
N ASP A 78 21.82 4.89 2.82
CA ASP A 78 21.32 6.13 3.42
C ASP A 78 21.83 6.30 4.86
N LEU A 79 22.21 5.20 5.50
CA LEU A 79 22.67 5.14 6.89
C LEU A 79 23.63 3.98 7.11
N VAL A 80 24.68 4.22 7.88
CA VAL A 80 25.58 3.18 8.39
C VAL A 80 25.39 3.06 9.89
N ILE A 81 25.08 1.85 10.37
CA ILE A 81 25.06 1.50 11.80
C ILE A 81 26.25 0.58 12.05
N THR A 82 27.14 0.96 12.97
CA THR A 82 28.33 0.18 13.30
C THR A 82 28.37 -0.19 14.77
N MET A 83 28.82 -1.40 15.09
CA MET A 83 29.12 -1.78 16.45
C MET A 83 30.45 -1.13 16.90
N THR A 84 30.77 -1.20 18.20
CA THR A 84 32.01 -0.61 18.76
C THR A 84 33.31 -1.22 18.23
N LYS A 85 33.25 -2.49 17.77
CA LYS A 85 34.32 -3.19 17.10
C LYS A 85 33.82 -3.88 15.84
N VAL A 86 34.53 -3.71 14.74
CA VAL A 86 34.14 -4.21 13.42
C VAL A 86 35.26 -5.04 12.78
N GLY A 87 35.38 -6.27 13.23
CA GLY A 87 36.48 -7.16 12.86
C GLY A 87 37.80 -6.72 13.49
N THR A 88 38.84 -6.48 12.68
CA THR A 88 40.14 -6.02 13.11
C THR A 88 40.29 -4.51 13.15
N MET A 89 39.31 -3.76 12.67
CA MET A 89 39.32 -2.31 12.61
C MET A 89 38.52 -1.71 13.78
N ASP A 90 39.02 -0.59 14.30
CA ASP A 90 38.26 0.24 15.24
C ASP A 90 37.14 0.99 14.55
N ALA A 91 35.96 1.07 15.17
CA ALA A 91 34.79 1.72 14.62
C ALA A 91 35.05 3.19 14.20
N TYR A 92 35.87 3.93 14.93
CA TYR A 92 36.25 5.30 14.58
C TYR A 92 37.10 5.36 13.31
N ALA A 93 38.04 4.42 13.16
CA ALA A 93 38.85 4.32 11.95
C ALA A 93 37.96 3.98 10.72
N PHE A 94 37.01 3.07 10.89
CA PHE A 94 36.02 2.74 9.88
C PHE A 94 35.16 3.97 9.52
N ALA A 95 34.57 4.65 10.52
CA ALA A 95 33.75 5.83 10.31
C ALA A 95 34.49 6.96 9.57
N ARG A 96 35.76 7.21 9.89
CA ARG A 96 36.59 8.19 9.15
C ARG A 96 36.76 7.80 7.68
N LEU A 97 36.96 6.51 7.40
CA LEU A 97 37.06 6.02 6.02
C LEU A 97 35.72 6.18 5.26
N VAL A 98 34.59 5.88 5.92
CA VAL A 98 33.27 6.11 5.34
C VAL A 98 33.08 7.59 5.01
N LYS A 99 33.30 8.48 5.98
CA LYS A 99 33.16 9.93 5.78
C LYS A 99 34.09 10.50 4.71
N SER A 100 35.30 9.95 4.57
CA SER A 100 36.25 10.40 3.55
C SER A 100 35.82 10.04 2.12
N ARG A 101 35.01 9.00 1.96
CA ARG A 101 34.53 8.54 0.64
C ARG A 101 33.09 9.02 0.37
N HIS A 102 32.29 9.18 1.42
CA HIS A 102 30.86 9.53 1.40
C HIS A 102 30.62 10.63 2.46
N GLU A 103 30.98 11.88 2.15
CA GLU A 103 31.00 13.01 3.09
C GLU A 103 29.66 13.22 3.83
N GLY A 104 28.53 13.03 3.12
CA GLY A 104 27.19 13.21 3.68
C GLY A 104 26.58 11.98 4.37
N MET A 105 27.28 10.82 4.40
CA MET A 105 26.74 9.57 4.95
C MET A 105 26.60 9.63 6.48
N PRO A 106 25.39 9.42 7.07
CA PRO A 106 25.25 9.30 8.51
C PRO A 106 25.91 8.01 8.99
N VAL A 107 26.73 8.11 10.07
CA VAL A 107 27.34 6.94 10.73
C VAL A 107 26.95 6.94 12.18
N VAL A 108 26.19 5.94 12.59
CA VAL A 108 25.71 5.76 13.96
C VAL A 108 26.40 4.57 14.59
N MET A 109 26.87 4.74 15.83
CA MET A 109 27.45 3.64 16.61
C MET A 109 26.41 3.08 17.57
N LEU A 110 26.30 1.75 17.61
CA LEU A 110 25.43 1.01 18.54
C LEU A 110 26.30 0.20 19.51
N SER A 111 26.01 0.30 20.82
CA SER A 111 26.74 -0.43 21.87
C SER A 111 25.78 -1.26 22.70
N HIS A 112 26.15 -2.50 23.01
CA HIS A 112 25.45 -3.36 23.98
C HIS A 112 25.84 -3.08 25.42
N ASN A 113 26.96 -2.39 25.63
CA ASN A 113 27.59 -2.32 26.97
C ASN A 113 27.55 -0.89 27.52
N THR A 114 26.70 -0.68 28.52
CA THR A 114 26.58 0.61 29.20
C THR A 114 27.87 1.03 29.91
N ARG A 115 28.77 0.11 30.24
CA ARG A 115 30.06 0.44 30.88
C ARG A 115 31.06 1.06 29.90
N GLU A 116 30.95 0.74 28.60
CA GLU A 116 31.83 1.30 27.57
C GLU A 116 31.44 2.74 27.21
N LEU A 117 30.22 3.16 27.51
CA LEU A 117 29.70 4.48 27.13
C LEU A 117 30.58 5.64 27.64
N ALA A 118 31.21 5.49 28.79
CA ALA A 118 32.07 6.53 29.35
C ALA A 118 33.32 6.79 28.49
N THR A 119 33.75 5.81 27.70
CA THR A 119 34.95 5.88 26.84
C THR A 119 34.65 6.25 25.41
N LEU A 120 33.39 6.08 24.97
CA LEU A 120 32.98 6.39 23.62
C LEU A 120 32.77 7.91 23.46
N ARG A 121 33.04 8.46 22.26
CA ARG A 121 32.88 9.87 21.95
C ARG A 121 32.16 10.04 20.60
N THR A 122 31.30 11.04 20.47
CA THR A 122 30.82 11.54 19.19
C THR A 122 31.93 12.34 18.50
N GLY A 123 31.93 12.36 17.17
CA GLY A 123 33.03 12.93 16.37
C GLY A 123 33.90 11.82 15.76
N ASP A 124 35.00 12.19 15.13
CA ASP A 124 35.89 11.26 14.41
C ASP A 124 35.15 10.38 13.37
N GLY A 125 34.10 10.94 12.74
CA GLY A 125 33.26 10.25 11.77
C GLY A 125 31.98 9.63 12.35
N ILE A 126 31.84 9.51 13.67
CA ILE A 126 30.61 9.03 14.34
C ILE A 126 29.69 10.22 14.64
N ASP A 127 28.48 10.22 14.07
CA ASP A 127 27.52 11.29 14.26
C ASP A 127 26.72 11.13 15.56
N ARG A 128 26.30 9.90 15.88
CA ARG A 128 25.51 9.56 17.09
C ARG A 128 25.94 8.21 17.67
N ILE A 129 25.68 8.04 18.97
CA ILE A 129 25.97 6.78 19.70
C ILE A 129 24.72 6.38 20.44
N PHE A 130 24.23 5.17 20.21
CA PHE A 130 23.06 4.60 20.87
C PHE A 130 23.40 3.38 21.70
N VAL A 131 22.50 3.03 22.63
CA VAL A 131 22.60 1.86 23.47
C VAL A 131 21.50 0.89 23.12
N TRP A 132 21.90 -0.33 22.80
CA TRP A 132 20.96 -1.43 22.62
C TRP A 132 20.56 -1.98 24.00
N GLY A 133 19.29 -1.82 24.36
CA GLY A 133 18.71 -2.31 25.62
C GLY A 133 17.82 -3.54 25.46
N GLY A 134 17.87 -4.24 24.32
CA GLY A 134 16.95 -5.35 24.01
C GLY A 134 15.63 -4.92 23.37
N ASP A 135 15.48 -3.64 23.03
CA ASP A 135 14.27 -3.10 22.37
C ASP A 135 14.55 -2.83 20.88
N SER A 136 13.93 -3.62 20.02
CA SER A 136 14.09 -3.53 18.56
C SER A 136 13.66 -2.18 17.97
N ARG A 137 12.73 -1.47 18.63
CA ARG A 137 12.26 -0.14 18.22
C ARG A 137 13.37 0.92 18.19
N ILE A 138 14.53 0.66 18.79
CA ILE A 138 15.68 1.57 18.69
C ILE A 138 16.16 1.76 17.25
N LEU A 139 16.10 0.72 16.41
CA LEU A 139 16.48 0.81 14.99
C LEU A 139 15.52 1.71 14.20
N LEU A 140 14.22 1.54 14.42
CA LEU A 140 13.22 2.46 13.91
C LEU A 140 13.52 3.90 14.34
N SER A 141 13.83 4.09 15.62
CA SER A 141 14.10 5.41 16.20
C SER A 141 15.35 6.07 15.59
N ILE A 142 16.41 5.30 15.35
CA ILE A 142 17.62 5.77 14.68
C ILE A 142 17.30 6.25 13.26
N CYS A 143 16.60 5.42 12.47
CA CYS A 143 16.20 5.79 11.12
C CYS A 143 15.35 7.06 11.10
N LYS A 144 14.32 7.13 11.97
CA LYS A 144 13.43 8.29 12.03
C LYS A 144 14.11 9.56 12.56
N LEU A 145 15.05 9.45 13.48
CA LEU A 145 15.81 10.61 13.95
C LEU A 145 16.69 11.20 12.84
N ILE A 146 17.37 10.36 12.07
CA ILE A 146 18.19 10.81 10.91
C ILE A 146 17.29 11.44 9.83
N GLU A 147 16.12 10.85 9.55
CA GLU A 147 15.14 11.45 8.65
C GLU A 147 14.69 12.83 9.16
N ASP A 148 14.36 12.96 10.43
CA ASP A 148 13.87 14.19 11.03
C ASP A 148 14.94 15.31 11.01
N GLU A 149 16.16 14.99 11.41
CA GLU A 149 17.28 15.94 11.36
C GLU A 149 17.56 16.47 9.95
N ARG A 150 17.40 15.64 8.91
CA ARG A 150 17.63 16.04 7.52
C ARG A 150 16.46 16.77 6.87
N ASN A 151 15.24 16.43 7.28
CA ASN A 151 14.05 16.98 6.63
C ASN A 151 13.43 18.18 7.36
N VAL A 152 13.75 18.41 8.64
CA VAL A 152 13.07 19.43 9.47
C VAL A 152 13.05 20.81 8.83
N GLU A 153 14.12 21.24 8.20
CA GLU A 153 14.21 22.58 7.57
C GLU A 153 13.27 22.70 6.36
N ASN A 154 13.23 21.66 5.53
CA ASN A 154 12.30 21.56 4.41
C ASN A 154 10.85 21.48 4.90
N ASP A 155 10.58 20.60 5.84
CA ASP A 155 9.23 20.26 6.27
C ASP A 155 8.58 21.38 7.10
N VAL A 156 9.37 22.10 7.88
CA VAL A 156 8.90 23.33 8.55
C VAL A 156 8.59 24.45 7.56
N ARG A 157 9.48 24.67 6.58
CA ARG A 157 9.30 25.72 5.58
C ARG A 157 8.09 25.47 4.68
N ASP A 158 7.96 24.25 4.16
CA ASP A 158 6.98 23.92 3.11
C ASP A 158 5.64 23.44 3.69
N GLY A 159 5.62 22.79 4.86
CA GLY A 159 4.43 22.18 5.47
C GLY A 159 4.00 22.73 6.83
N ASP A 160 4.71 23.72 7.40
CA ASP A 160 4.48 24.22 8.79
C ASP A 160 4.50 23.08 9.85
N VAL A 161 5.32 22.03 9.58
CA VAL A 161 5.40 20.82 10.39
C VAL A 161 5.92 21.14 11.79
N GLN A 162 5.38 20.47 12.79
CA GLN A 162 5.72 20.71 14.19
C GLN A 162 7.03 20.04 14.59
N VAL A 163 7.68 20.58 15.60
CA VAL A 163 8.97 20.12 16.14
C VAL A 163 8.83 19.78 17.62
N ILE A 164 9.37 18.65 18.03
CA ILE A 164 9.57 18.24 19.42
C ILE A 164 11.07 18.30 19.71
N LEU A 165 11.44 18.99 20.76
CA LEU A 165 12.82 19.08 21.20
C LEU A 165 13.07 18.15 22.38
N LEU A 166 13.99 17.20 22.22
CA LEU A 166 14.54 16.37 23.30
C LEU A 166 15.94 16.87 23.67
N VAL A 167 16.14 17.34 24.89
CA VAL A 167 17.44 17.78 25.40
C VAL A 167 17.92 16.77 26.44
N GLU A 168 18.89 15.97 26.06
CA GLU A 168 19.43 14.88 26.86
C GLU A 168 20.84 14.52 26.39
N ASP A 169 21.83 14.60 27.27
CA ASP A 169 23.23 14.27 26.97
C ASP A 169 23.57 12.80 27.32
N SER A 170 22.76 12.17 28.18
CA SER A 170 22.92 10.77 28.54
C SER A 170 22.44 9.83 27.44
N ARG A 171 23.40 9.11 26.81
CA ARG A 171 23.14 8.12 25.76
C ARG A 171 22.16 7.04 26.20
N ARG A 172 22.19 6.65 27.47
CA ARG A 172 21.27 5.69 28.05
C ARG A 172 19.82 6.19 28.02
N PHE A 173 19.61 7.44 28.41
CA PHE A 173 18.26 7.98 28.53
C PHE A 173 17.68 8.31 27.17
N TYR A 174 18.37 9.01 26.26
CA TYR A 174 17.80 9.29 24.96
C TYR A 174 17.57 8.02 24.12
N SER A 175 18.43 6.98 24.27
CA SER A 175 18.19 5.68 23.62
C SER A 175 16.93 4.96 24.15
N ALA A 176 16.51 5.23 25.37
CA ALA A 176 15.28 4.69 25.95
C ALA A 176 14.05 5.54 25.62
N TYR A 177 14.21 6.86 25.54
CA TYR A 177 13.09 7.77 25.30
C TYR A 177 12.65 7.83 23.84
N LEU A 178 13.60 7.82 22.89
CA LEU A 178 13.29 7.93 21.47
C LEU A 178 12.34 6.83 20.97
N PRO A 179 12.52 5.53 21.31
CA PRO A 179 11.56 4.49 20.95
C PRO A 179 10.13 4.78 21.45
N LEU A 180 10.02 5.27 22.68
CA LEU A 180 8.74 5.62 23.27
C LEU A 180 8.09 6.81 22.54
N LEU A 181 8.84 7.90 22.33
CA LEU A 181 8.36 9.10 21.67
C LEU A 181 7.91 8.81 20.23
N TYR A 182 8.73 8.08 19.44
CA TYR A 182 8.35 7.71 18.08
C TYR A 182 7.15 6.79 18.03
N THR A 183 7.05 5.81 18.93
CA THR A 183 5.89 4.93 19.01
C THR A 183 4.61 5.72 19.26
N GLN A 184 4.63 6.69 20.18
CA GLN A 184 3.45 7.53 20.47
C GLN A 184 3.09 8.45 19.30
N LEU A 185 4.08 9.07 18.66
CA LEU A 185 3.85 9.91 17.48
C LEU A 185 3.19 9.12 16.35
N VAL A 186 3.68 7.91 16.07
CA VAL A 186 3.14 7.10 14.98
C VAL A 186 1.75 6.57 15.34
N ARG A 187 1.54 6.09 16.57
CA ARG A 187 0.19 5.66 17.05
C ARG A 187 -0.83 6.78 16.93
N GLN A 188 -0.47 8.01 17.29
CA GLN A 188 -1.36 9.15 17.11
C GLN A 188 -1.66 9.39 15.63
N THR A 189 -0.62 9.43 14.78
CA THR A 189 -0.82 9.64 13.35
C THR A 189 -1.72 8.55 12.76
N THR A 190 -1.54 7.29 13.17
CA THR A 190 -2.38 6.18 12.77
C THR A 190 -3.84 6.35 13.23
N ARG A 191 -4.07 6.82 14.47
CA ARG A 191 -5.42 7.15 14.95
C ARG A 191 -6.07 8.23 14.06
N LEU A 192 -5.33 9.30 13.76
CA LEU A 192 -5.81 10.36 12.87
C LEU A 192 -6.07 9.88 11.43
N MET A 193 -5.35 8.85 10.97
CA MET A 193 -5.62 8.19 9.70
C MET A 193 -6.99 7.50 9.65
N GLY A 194 -7.49 7.02 10.79
CA GLY A 194 -8.85 6.47 10.91
C GLY A 194 -9.94 7.51 10.63
N GLU A 195 -9.65 8.79 10.87
CA GLU A 195 -10.56 9.91 10.64
C GLU A 195 -10.43 10.53 9.24
N GLY A 196 -9.34 10.24 8.52
CA GLY A 196 -9.09 10.75 7.17
C GLY A 196 -9.92 10.08 6.09
N GLY A 197 -10.36 10.85 5.09
CA GLY A 197 -11.28 10.41 4.04
C GLY A 197 -10.68 9.38 3.08
N ASN A 198 -9.36 9.42 2.79
CA ASN A 198 -8.73 8.55 1.80
C ASN A 198 -7.28 8.15 2.16
N LEU A 199 -6.75 7.14 1.47
CA LEU A 199 -5.41 6.60 1.72
C LEU A 199 -4.30 7.63 1.50
N HIS A 200 -4.46 8.50 0.51
CA HIS A 200 -3.48 9.53 0.20
C HIS A 200 -3.37 10.56 1.33
N GLU A 201 -4.48 11.09 1.84
CA GLU A 201 -4.47 11.97 3.03
C GLU A 201 -3.79 11.28 4.22
N LYS A 202 -4.04 9.98 4.38
CA LYS A 202 -3.39 9.19 5.42
C LYS A 202 -1.87 9.17 5.27
N LEU A 203 -1.36 8.90 4.06
CA LEU A 203 0.07 8.90 3.76
C LEU A 203 0.69 10.30 3.89
N LEU A 204 -0.03 11.34 3.47
CA LEU A 204 0.44 12.73 3.62
C LEU A 204 0.49 13.17 5.08
N ARG A 205 -0.48 12.77 5.91
CA ARG A 205 -0.46 13.00 7.36
C ARG A 205 0.74 12.32 8.04
N LEU A 206 1.13 11.12 7.60
CA LEU A 206 2.36 10.44 8.08
C LEU A 206 3.63 11.27 7.77
N ARG A 207 3.69 11.91 6.61
CA ARG A 207 4.82 12.81 6.26
C ARG A 207 4.82 14.09 7.11
N ALA A 208 3.63 14.59 7.43
CA ALA A 208 3.41 15.82 8.21
C ALA A 208 3.50 15.60 9.73
N ARG A 209 3.85 14.40 10.22
CA ARG A 209 4.05 14.15 11.65
C ARG A 209 5.10 15.09 12.24
N ALA A 210 4.98 15.38 13.53
CA ALA A 210 5.98 16.17 14.23
C ALA A 210 7.38 15.53 14.12
N LYS A 211 8.40 16.38 13.97
CA LYS A 211 9.81 15.97 13.88
C LYS A 211 10.45 16.03 15.27
N ILE A 212 11.22 14.99 15.64
CA ILE A 212 11.98 14.99 16.89
C ILE A 212 13.40 15.44 16.60
N LEU A 213 13.87 16.46 17.32
CA LEU A 213 15.24 16.91 17.29
C LEU A 213 15.91 16.64 18.65
N LEU A 214 17.10 16.06 18.61
CA LEU A 214 17.88 15.73 19.80
C LEU A 214 19.03 16.72 19.98
N ALA A 215 19.07 17.41 21.13
CA ALA A 215 20.17 18.26 21.55
C ALA A 215 20.86 17.64 22.78
N SER A 216 22.18 17.73 22.86
CA SER A 216 22.97 17.26 23.98
C SER A 216 23.65 18.36 24.78
N ASP A 217 23.42 19.62 24.40
CA ASP A 217 24.01 20.79 25.04
C ASP A 217 23.09 22.02 24.94
N MET A 218 23.37 23.04 25.76
CA MET A 218 22.58 24.26 25.86
C MET A 218 22.55 25.08 24.58
N GLU A 219 23.68 25.18 23.89
CA GLU A 219 23.81 26.05 22.71
C GLU A 219 22.97 25.47 21.56
N THR A 220 23.10 24.18 21.33
CA THR A 220 22.27 23.46 20.33
C THR A 220 20.78 23.56 20.68
N ALA A 221 20.40 23.33 21.95
CA ALA A 221 19.01 23.41 22.39
C ALA A 221 18.41 24.81 22.16
N LYS A 222 19.10 25.88 22.58
CA LYS A 222 18.66 27.27 22.35
C LYS A 222 18.58 27.59 20.85
N GLY A 223 19.56 27.16 20.07
CA GLY A 223 19.57 27.37 18.61
C GLY A 223 18.36 26.74 17.93
N ILE A 224 17.92 25.53 18.36
CA ILE A 224 16.72 24.88 17.88
C ILE A 224 15.47 25.65 18.31
N ILE A 225 15.36 26.05 19.57
CA ILE A 225 14.22 26.84 20.08
C ILE A 225 14.06 28.14 19.31
N ASP A 226 15.15 28.89 19.11
CA ASP A 226 15.12 30.17 18.42
C ASP A 226 14.78 30.01 16.94
N LYS A 227 15.37 29.01 16.26
CA LYS A 227 15.15 28.73 14.84
C LYS A 227 13.71 28.27 14.55
N TYR A 228 13.16 27.39 15.38
CA TYR A 228 11.86 26.79 15.17
C TYR A 228 10.78 27.27 16.16
N SER A 229 10.95 28.46 16.72
CA SER A 229 10.08 29.00 17.78
C SER A 229 8.57 28.90 17.50
N ARG A 230 8.16 29.04 16.21
CA ARG A 230 6.75 28.99 15.80
C ARG A 230 6.22 27.56 15.66
N ASN A 231 7.10 26.57 15.55
CA ASN A 231 6.78 25.19 15.22
C ASN A 231 7.02 24.23 16.39
N ILE A 232 7.70 24.66 17.47
CA ILE A 232 7.91 23.82 18.64
C ILE A 232 6.57 23.60 19.34
N ILE A 233 6.20 22.31 19.48
CA ILE A 233 4.97 21.89 20.16
C ILE A 233 5.22 21.37 21.59
N GLY A 234 6.47 20.98 21.91
CA GLY A 234 6.86 20.54 23.23
C GLY A 234 8.36 20.35 23.40
N VAL A 235 8.83 20.45 24.64
CA VAL A 235 10.23 20.30 25.01
C VAL A 235 10.35 19.27 26.15
N PHE A 236 11.20 18.27 25.94
CA PHE A 236 11.68 17.36 26.97
C PHE A 236 13.09 17.77 27.34
N THR A 237 13.37 18.12 28.60
CA THR A 237 14.71 18.56 29.00
C THR A 237 15.20 17.84 30.22
N ASP A 238 16.47 17.39 30.20
CA ASP A 238 17.17 17.02 31.43
C ASP A 238 17.34 18.26 32.32
N GLY A 239 17.41 18.06 33.63
CA GLY A 239 17.80 19.08 34.60
C GLY A 239 19.27 19.45 34.50
N ARG A 240 20.14 18.51 34.07
CA ARG A 240 21.60 18.65 34.04
C ARG A 240 22.18 18.18 32.73
N PHE A 241 22.77 19.12 31.97
CA PHE A 241 23.49 18.85 30.73
C PHE A 241 24.55 19.91 30.46
N PRO A 242 25.48 19.73 29.50
CA PRO A 242 26.56 20.65 29.22
C PRO A 242 26.07 22.07 28.83
N ASN A 243 26.68 23.09 29.51
CA ASN A 243 26.51 24.49 29.25
C ASN A 243 27.92 25.15 29.18
N GLN A 244 28.04 26.36 28.64
CA GLN A 244 29.32 27.08 28.53
C GLN A 244 30.08 27.04 29.86
N GLY A 245 31.16 26.22 29.92
CA GLY A 245 32.01 26.09 31.10
C GLY A 245 31.83 24.83 31.95
N GLY A 246 31.00 23.87 31.50
CA GLY A 246 30.80 22.56 32.15
C GLY A 246 29.36 22.17 32.42
N GLU A 247 29.13 21.01 32.99
CA GLU A 247 27.82 20.58 33.42
C GLU A 247 27.30 21.44 34.59
N ARG A 248 26.05 21.87 34.50
CA ARG A 248 25.36 22.61 35.57
C ARG A 248 24.06 21.93 35.97
N ASP A 249 23.83 21.79 37.24
CA ASP A 249 22.63 21.14 37.81
C ASP A 249 21.33 21.95 37.55
N THR A 250 21.42 23.19 37.09
CA THR A 250 20.29 24.08 36.79
C THR A 250 20.12 24.36 35.28
N ALA A 251 20.86 23.65 34.41
CA ALA A 251 20.82 23.90 32.96
C ALA A 251 19.39 23.75 32.41
N GLY A 252 18.64 22.74 32.85
CA GLY A 252 17.25 22.54 32.45
C GLY A 252 16.34 23.72 32.83
N LEU A 253 16.47 24.29 34.02
CA LEU A 253 15.68 25.48 34.43
C LEU A 253 16.05 26.71 33.60
N GLU A 254 17.33 26.92 33.27
CA GLU A 254 17.76 28.01 32.40
C GLU A 254 17.17 27.87 30.98
N LEU A 255 17.09 26.64 30.48
CA LEU A 255 16.46 26.37 29.18
C LEU A 255 14.95 26.60 29.22
N VAL A 256 14.26 26.18 30.29
CA VAL A 256 12.84 26.46 30.53
C VAL A 256 12.55 27.96 30.46
N GLN A 257 13.32 28.77 31.20
CA GLN A 257 13.17 30.22 31.19
C GLN A 257 13.39 30.83 29.79
N HIS A 258 14.40 30.35 29.06
CA HIS A 258 14.64 30.80 27.69
C HIS A 258 13.46 30.46 26.76
N ALA A 259 12.95 29.22 26.81
CA ALA A 259 11.83 28.76 25.98
C ALA A 259 10.53 29.54 26.30
N GLN A 260 10.24 29.76 27.57
CA GLN A 260 9.06 30.55 28.03
C GLN A 260 9.15 32.05 27.70
N GLY A 261 10.37 32.58 27.49
CA GLY A 261 10.57 33.96 27.04
C GLY A 261 9.98 34.22 25.66
N GLY A 262 9.93 33.21 24.80
CA GLY A 262 9.28 33.27 23.47
C GLY A 262 7.84 32.74 23.44
N HIS A 263 7.53 31.74 24.27
CA HIS A 263 6.23 31.05 24.31
C HIS A 263 5.84 30.67 25.74
N ARG A 264 5.11 31.55 26.42
CA ARG A 264 4.77 31.44 27.86
C ARG A 264 4.08 30.11 28.22
N TYR A 265 3.29 29.54 27.31
CA TYR A 265 2.48 28.35 27.55
C TYR A 265 2.99 27.13 26.75
N LEU A 266 4.26 27.11 26.30
CA LEU A 266 4.86 25.95 25.65
C LEU A 266 4.90 24.78 26.65
N PRO A 267 4.38 23.60 26.31
CA PRO A 267 4.51 22.40 27.13
C PRO A 267 5.98 22.00 27.31
N ILE A 268 6.43 21.94 28.54
CA ILE A 268 7.81 21.54 28.86
C ILE A 268 7.79 20.49 29.97
N LEU A 269 8.50 19.39 29.75
CA LEU A 269 8.75 18.36 30.74
C LEU A 269 10.21 18.41 31.17
N LEU A 270 10.44 18.73 32.45
CA LEU A 270 11.76 18.68 33.04
C LEU A 270 11.97 17.35 33.77
N GLN A 271 13.04 16.66 33.45
CA GLN A 271 13.39 15.38 34.05
C GLN A 271 14.72 15.51 34.78
N SER A 272 14.80 15.01 36.01
CA SER A 272 16.05 15.05 36.76
C SER A 272 16.13 13.95 37.80
N LYS A 273 17.35 13.57 38.18
CA LYS A 273 17.63 12.82 39.41
C LYS A 273 17.64 13.69 40.65
N ASN A 274 17.78 15.00 40.47
CA ASN A 274 17.79 15.96 41.60
C ASN A 274 16.39 16.44 41.89
N LEU A 275 15.81 15.99 43.01
CA LEU A 275 14.47 16.35 43.45
C LEU A 275 14.36 17.83 43.89
N GLU A 276 15.50 18.50 44.19
CA GLU A 276 15.50 19.93 44.56
C GLU A 276 15.00 20.84 43.42
N LEU A 277 15.10 20.36 42.17
CA LEU A 277 14.62 21.07 41.00
C LEU A 277 13.08 21.03 40.85
N LYS A 278 12.40 20.14 41.54
CA LYS A 278 10.95 19.94 41.45
C LYS A 278 10.18 21.22 41.80
N GLU A 279 10.43 21.80 42.97
CA GLU A 279 9.74 23.01 43.43
C GLU A 279 9.97 24.21 42.49
N ALA A 280 11.18 24.36 41.97
CA ALA A 280 11.52 25.40 41.02
C ALA A 280 10.84 25.18 39.64
N ALA A 281 10.74 23.94 39.18
CA ALA A 281 10.04 23.59 37.94
C ALA A 281 8.53 23.85 38.06
N GLU A 282 7.92 23.38 39.13
CA GLU A 282 6.49 23.65 39.43
C GLU A 282 6.19 25.14 39.57
N GLY A 283 7.11 25.90 40.18
CA GLY A 283 7.03 27.37 40.26
C GLY A 283 7.09 28.07 38.90
N LEU A 284 7.71 27.47 37.90
CA LEU A 284 7.71 27.93 36.49
C LEU A 284 6.50 27.39 35.70
N GLY A 285 5.65 26.57 36.31
CA GLY A 285 4.47 25.96 35.66
C GLY A 285 4.83 24.84 34.66
N VAL A 286 5.95 24.16 34.84
CA VAL A 286 6.36 23.02 33.99
C VAL A 286 6.29 21.70 34.76
N ARG A 287 5.97 20.61 34.04
CA ARG A 287 5.86 19.29 34.65
C ARG A 287 7.26 18.76 35.00
N PHE A 288 7.39 18.15 36.19
CA PHE A 288 8.62 17.53 36.65
C PHE A 288 8.45 16.01 36.77
N LEU A 289 9.42 15.24 36.26
CA LEU A 289 9.50 13.79 36.45
C LEU A 289 10.87 13.41 37.03
N HIS A 290 10.86 12.52 38.03
CA HIS A 290 12.09 11.99 38.58
C HIS A 290 12.61 10.84 37.71
N LYS A 291 13.90 10.90 37.29
CA LYS A 291 14.47 9.91 36.34
C LYS A 291 14.59 8.48 36.90
N GLU A 292 14.48 8.27 38.20
CA GLU A 292 14.52 6.95 38.83
C GLU A 292 13.13 6.47 39.28
N ASP A 293 12.07 7.22 38.94
CA ASP A 293 10.69 6.82 39.23
C ASP A 293 10.29 5.64 38.30
N PRO A 294 9.76 4.54 38.85
CA PRO A 294 9.28 3.41 38.04
C PRO A 294 8.21 3.79 37.02
N THR A 295 7.47 4.89 37.25
CA THR A 295 6.40 5.40 36.37
C THR A 295 6.91 6.44 35.36
N LEU A 296 8.21 6.67 35.25
CA LEU A 296 8.80 7.69 34.38
C LEU A 296 8.28 7.62 32.94
N TYR A 297 8.27 6.42 32.35
CA TYR A 297 7.83 6.24 30.97
C TYR A 297 6.33 6.48 30.78
N GLN A 298 5.51 6.07 31.75
CA GLN A 298 4.09 6.38 31.77
C GLN A 298 3.86 7.90 31.89
N GLY A 299 4.62 8.58 32.75
CA GLY A 299 4.54 10.04 32.89
C GLY A 299 4.92 10.80 31.62
N ILE A 300 5.85 10.27 30.81
CA ILE A 300 6.22 10.81 29.49
C ILE A 300 5.04 10.64 28.51
N GLU A 301 4.40 9.45 28.48
CA GLU A 301 3.23 9.20 27.65
C GLU A 301 2.06 10.13 28.02
N GLU A 302 1.73 10.25 29.31
CA GLU A 302 0.70 11.15 29.80
C GLU A 302 0.97 12.60 29.40
N PHE A 303 2.21 13.07 29.52
CA PHE A 303 2.60 14.42 29.12
C PHE A 303 2.36 14.66 27.62
N MET A 304 2.73 13.69 26.76
CA MET A 304 2.45 13.78 25.31
C MET A 304 0.96 13.84 25.01
N LEU A 305 0.18 12.99 25.65
CA LEU A 305 -1.26 12.90 25.38
C LEU A 305 -2.03 14.11 25.89
N GLU A 306 -1.75 14.57 27.10
CA GLU A 306 -2.55 15.59 27.78
C GLU A 306 -2.04 17.02 27.59
N GLU A 307 -0.72 17.24 27.69
CA GLU A 307 -0.16 18.59 27.66
C GLU A 307 0.33 18.99 26.27
N MET A 308 0.90 18.05 25.50
CA MET A 308 1.28 18.31 24.11
C MET A 308 0.12 18.13 23.13
N SER A 309 -1.08 17.83 23.61
CA SER A 309 -2.31 17.73 22.82
C SER A 309 -2.31 16.61 21.78
N PHE A 310 -1.54 15.52 22.00
CA PHE A 310 -1.57 14.34 21.14
C PHE A 310 -2.74 13.39 21.45
N GLY A 311 -3.46 13.63 22.56
CA GLY A 311 -4.66 12.90 22.93
C GLY A 311 -5.96 13.61 22.55
N GLU A 312 -7.01 13.33 23.34
CA GLU A 312 -8.28 14.03 23.27
C GLU A 312 -8.13 15.49 23.72
N PHE A 313 -8.97 16.38 23.20
CA PHE A 313 -9.06 17.73 23.76
C PHE A 313 -9.81 17.66 25.08
N ILE A 314 -9.18 18.14 26.15
CA ILE A 314 -9.75 18.15 27.49
C ILE A 314 -10.20 19.57 27.84
N PHE A 315 -11.51 19.79 27.91
CA PHE A 315 -12.07 21.06 28.35
C PHE A 315 -11.94 21.17 29.87
N ARG A 316 -11.26 22.24 30.33
CA ARG A 316 -11.00 22.51 31.74
C ARG A 316 -11.50 23.88 32.13
N MET A 317 -11.94 23.98 33.37
CA MET A 317 -12.21 25.28 34.01
C MET A 317 -10.89 25.94 34.43
N PRO A 318 -10.89 27.27 34.72
CA PRO A 318 -9.69 27.98 35.20
C PRO A 318 -9.01 27.40 36.45
N ASP A 319 -9.73 26.66 37.26
CA ASP A 319 -9.24 25.94 38.44
C ASP A 319 -8.65 24.56 38.12
N GLY A 320 -8.64 24.16 36.81
CA GLY A 320 -8.10 22.91 36.33
C GLY A 320 -9.10 21.74 36.32
N VAL A 321 -10.33 21.93 36.78
CA VAL A 321 -11.38 20.89 36.79
C VAL A 321 -11.78 20.56 35.35
N GLU A 322 -11.70 19.27 35.00
CA GLU A 322 -12.15 18.73 33.70
C GLU A 322 -13.68 18.73 33.63
N ILE A 323 -14.24 19.25 32.53
CA ILE A 323 -15.69 19.32 32.29
C ILE A 323 -16.17 18.56 31.08
N ALA A 324 -15.32 18.33 30.06
CA ALA A 324 -15.65 17.56 28.88
C ALA A 324 -14.37 17.07 28.15
N ARG A 325 -14.53 16.07 27.26
CA ARG A 325 -13.49 15.59 26.33
C ARG A 325 -14.02 15.50 24.91
N ALA A 326 -13.13 15.70 23.94
CA ALA A 326 -13.42 15.52 22.53
C ALA A 326 -12.30 14.75 21.83
N SER A 327 -12.62 13.62 21.20
CA SER A 327 -11.66 12.75 20.51
C SER A 327 -11.45 13.15 19.05
N ASN A 328 -12.41 13.83 18.43
CA ASN A 328 -12.38 14.25 17.03
C ASN A 328 -13.00 15.64 16.84
N LEU A 329 -12.93 16.20 15.62
CA LEU A 329 -13.43 17.54 15.30
C LEU A 329 -14.96 17.67 15.49
N GLU A 330 -15.72 16.62 15.24
CA GLU A 330 -17.19 16.64 15.39
C GLU A 330 -17.59 16.75 16.86
N GLN A 331 -17.03 15.88 17.70
CA GLN A 331 -17.22 15.94 19.15
C GLN A 331 -16.69 17.23 19.74
N PHE A 332 -15.58 17.76 19.21
CA PHE A 332 -15.06 19.04 19.65
C PHE A 332 -16.07 20.16 19.41
N VAL A 333 -16.70 20.20 18.23
CA VAL A 333 -17.74 21.20 17.92
C VAL A 333 -18.96 21.02 18.84
N GLU A 334 -19.41 19.78 19.06
CA GLU A 334 -20.53 19.46 19.95
C GLU A 334 -20.25 19.95 21.37
N LYS A 335 -19.09 19.57 21.93
CA LYS A 335 -18.72 19.97 23.29
C LYS A 335 -18.46 21.48 23.42
N MET A 336 -17.86 22.10 22.40
CA MET A 336 -17.63 23.52 22.32
C MET A 336 -18.93 24.34 22.42
N GLU A 337 -20.06 23.81 21.94
CA GLU A 337 -21.39 24.43 22.05
C GLU A 337 -21.98 24.31 23.47
N GLU A 338 -21.59 23.26 24.23
CA GLU A 338 -22.15 22.94 25.55
C GLU A 338 -21.34 23.54 26.71
N VAL A 339 -20.02 23.69 26.59
CA VAL A 339 -19.12 24.06 27.71
C VAL A 339 -19.30 25.49 28.15
N ALA A 340 -18.97 25.75 29.41
CA ALA A 340 -19.02 27.09 30.01
C ALA A 340 -18.08 28.09 29.29
N VAL A 341 -18.48 29.35 29.25
CA VAL A 341 -17.72 30.42 28.57
C VAL A 341 -16.35 30.63 29.21
N GLU A 342 -16.24 30.45 30.51
CA GLU A 342 -14.99 30.54 31.28
C GLU A 342 -13.95 29.48 30.83
N SER A 343 -14.41 28.31 30.44
CA SER A 343 -13.54 27.26 29.87
C SER A 343 -12.99 27.68 28.49
N ILE A 344 -13.84 28.29 27.66
CA ILE A 344 -13.39 28.76 26.32
C ILE A 344 -12.35 29.86 26.47
N GLU A 345 -12.57 30.83 27.38
CA GLU A 345 -11.62 31.91 27.65
C GLU A 345 -10.28 31.37 28.18
N PHE A 346 -10.32 30.39 29.07
CA PHE A 346 -9.16 29.70 29.62
C PHE A 346 -8.29 29.06 28.51
N HIS A 347 -8.90 28.30 27.63
CA HIS A 347 -8.20 27.62 26.54
C HIS A 347 -7.76 28.57 25.41
N ALA A 348 -8.60 29.54 25.06
CA ALA A 348 -8.28 30.55 24.04
C ALA A 348 -7.08 31.40 24.44
N THR A 349 -7.02 31.89 25.73
CA THR A 349 -5.90 32.67 26.25
C THR A 349 -4.56 31.91 26.15
N ARG A 350 -4.59 30.58 26.23
CA ARG A 350 -3.43 29.70 26.16
C ARG A 350 -3.14 29.17 24.74
N ASN A 351 -3.99 29.54 23.79
CA ASN A 351 -3.91 29.06 22.39
C ASN A 351 -3.98 27.51 22.23
N GLU A 352 -4.62 26.84 23.20
CA GLU A 352 -4.66 25.37 23.26
C GLU A 352 -5.49 24.77 22.12
N PHE A 353 -6.51 25.48 21.60
CA PHE A 353 -7.27 25.06 20.42
C PHE A 353 -6.39 24.91 19.18
N SER A 354 -5.58 25.94 18.89
CA SER A 354 -4.62 25.88 17.78
C SER A 354 -3.55 24.80 17.99
N HIS A 355 -3.08 24.61 19.23
CA HIS A 355 -2.12 23.54 19.55
C HIS A 355 -2.69 22.15 19.26
N TRP A 356 -3.93 21.88 19.71
CA TRP A 356 -4.59 20.60 19.49
C TRP A 356 -4.81 20.32 17.99
N LEU A 357 -5.23 21.32 17.24
CA LEU A 357 -5.41 21.20 15.77
C LEU A 357 -4.07 20.92 15.07
N ARG A 358 -2.98 21.56 15.49
CA ARG A 358 -1.63 21.30 14.95
C ARG A 358 -1.14 19.89 15.26
N ALA A 359 -1.35 19.44 16.50
CA ALA A 359 -1.04 18.08 16.90
C ALA A 359 -1.80 17.04 16.06
N ARG A 360 -2.95 17.40 15.50
CA ARG A 360 -3.78 16.61 14.58
C ARG A 360 -3.43 16.81 13.11
N THR A 361 -2.37 17.56 12.78
CA THR A 361 -1.99 17.89 11.40
C THR A 361 -3.02 18.75 10.63
N GLU A 362 -3.93 19.42 11.35
CA GLU A 362 -4.94 20.34 10.78
C GLU A 362 -4.35 21.77 10.69
N PHE A 363 -3.22 21.90 9.97
CA PHE A 363 -2.40 23.12 9.97
C PHE A 363 -3.13 24.34 9.41
N SER A 364 -3.92 24.19 8.34
CA SER A 364 -4.67 25.27 7.73
C SER A 364 -5.72 25.83 8.68
N LEU A 365 -6.46 24.94 9.36
CA LEU A 365 -7.46 25.31 10.37
C LEU A 365 -6.79 25.94 11.58
N ALA A 366 -5.71 25.38 12.09
CA ALA A 366 -4.92 25.93 13.17
C ALA A 366 -4.36 27.33 12.83
N ALA A 367 -3.88 27.52 11.60
CA ALA A 367 -3.35 28.80 11.14
C ALA A 367 -4.42 29.89 11.05
N SER A 368 -5.67 29.55 10.70
CA SER A 368 -6.78 30.52 10.70
C SER A 368 -7.16 30.99 12.09
N MET A 369 -6.98 30.15 13.12
CA MET A 369 -7.33 30.46 14.51
C MET A 369 -6.21 31.20 15.28
N ARG A 370 -4.95 30.98 14.95
CA ARG A 370 -3.78 31.51 15.67
C ARG A 370 -3.66 33.02 15.71
N PRO A 371 -3.98 33.79 14.63
CA PRO A 371 -3.86 35.25 14.65
C PRO A 371 -4.94 35.93 15.50
N MET A 372 -6.02 35.22 15.81
CA MET A 372 -7.17 35.79 16.50
C MET A 372 -6.92 35.86 18.01
N ARG A 373 -7.12 37.03 18.59
CA ARG A 373 -7.04 37.28 20.05
C ARG A 373 -8.44 37.48 20.60
N LEU A 374 -8.60 37.24 21.91
CA LEU A 374 -9.88 37.52 22.57
C LEU A 374 -10.35 38.96 22.36
N GLU A 375 -9.40 39.90 22.26
CA GLU A 375 -9.65 41.33 22.03
C GLU A 375 -10.21 41.65 20.63
N ASP A 376 -10.13 40.71 19.68
CA ASP A 376 -10.65 40.85 18.30
C ASP A 376 -12.18 40.55 18.24
N PHE A 377 -12.76 40.08 19.33
CA PHE A 377 -14.20 39.73 19.46
C PHE A 377 -14.89 40.60 20.47
N ASP A 378 -16.18 40.85 20.26
CA ASP A 378 -17.00 41.66 21.17
C ASP A 378 -17.18 40.97 22.52
N ASP A 379 -17.23 39.62 22.51
CA ASP A 379 -17.35 38.78 23.70
C ASP A 379 -16.82 37.38 23.45
N THR A 380 -16.71 36.55 24.50
CA THR A 380 -16.23 35.16 24.41
C THR A 380 -17.21 34.26 23.63
N GLU A 381 -18.49 34.62 23.54
CA GLU A 381 -19.48 33.94 22.73
C GLU A 381 -19.21 34.14 21.22
N GLY A 382 -18.65 35.28 20.84
CA GLY A 382 -18.11 35.54 19.50
C GLY A 382 -16.95 34.61 19.15
N VAL A 383 -16.07 34.33 20.10
CA VAL A 383 -14.97 33.35 19.95
C VAL A 383 -15.54 31.95 19.72
N ARG A 384 -16.53 31.51 20.50
CA ARG A 384 -17.22 30.23 20.33
C ARG A 384 -17.77 30.08 18.91
N LYS A 385 -18.56 31.05 18.47
CA LYS A 385 -19.20 31.08 17.14
C LYS A 385 -18.18 31.02 16.01
N TYR A 386 -17.06 31.75 16.17
CA TYR A 386 -15.99 31.75 15.19
C TYR A 386 -15.33 30.38 15.08
N ILE A 387 -14.93 29.76 16.21
CA ILE A 387 -14.26 28.46 16.24
C ILE A 387 -15.19 27.37 15.69
N VAL A 388 -16.43 27.29 16.20
CA VAL A 388 -17.44 26.32 15.75
C VAL A 388 -17.73 26.51 14.24
N GLY A 389 -17.94 27.77 13.81
CA GLY A 389 -18.19 28.09 12.41
C GLY A 389 -17.03 27.71 11.49
N SER A 390 -15.79 27.99 11.92
CA SER A 390 -14.59 27.65 11.15
C SER A 390 -14.39 26.13 11.02
N ILE A 391 -14.57 25.38 12.13
CA ILE A 391 -14.43 23.92 12.10
C ILE A 391 -15.56 23.28 11.28
N ARG A 392 -16.81 23.74 11.42
CA ARG A 392 -17.95 23.27 10.62
C ARG A 392 -17.75 23.56 9.13
N ALA A 393 -17.29 24.76 8.78
CA ALA A 393 -16.96 25.09 7.40
C ALA A 393 -15.84 24.21 6.87
N TYR A 394 -14.82 23.94 7.66
CA TYR A 394 -13.72 23.03 7.33
C TYR A 394 -14.23 21.62 7.11
N ILE A 395 -14.96 21.02 8.07
CA ILE A 395 -15.56 19.68 7.94
C ILE A 395 -16.46 19.62 6.70
N THR A 396 -17.30 20.64 6.50
CA THR A 396 -18.20 20.71 5.33
C THR A 396 -17.41 20.80 4.03
N ASN A 397 -16.33 21.59 3.98
CA ASN A 397 -15.49 21.74 2.79
C ASN A 397 -14.67 20.46 2.51
N VAL A 398 -14.08 19.84 3.53
CA VAL A 398 -13.41 18.55 3.39
C VAL A 398 -14.40 17.47 2.90
N ARG A 399 -15.65 17.49 3.37
CA ARG A 399 -16.72 16.62 2.88
C ARG A 399 -17.20 17.00 1.47
N LYS A 400 -17.27 18.29 1.12
CA LYS A 400 -17.68 18.75 -0.23
C LYS A 400 -16.64 18.47 -1.31
N LEU A 401 -15.38 18.46 -0.98
CA LEU A 401 -14.29 18.14 -1.91
C LEU A 401 -14.28 16.67 -2.33
N THR A 402 -15.04 15.81 -1.64
CA THR A 402 -14.84 14.39 -1.82
C THR A 402 -16.04 13.68 -2.47
N ILE A 403 -17.29 14.03 -2.17
CA ILE A 403 -18.42 13.20 -2.64
C ILE A 403 -19.73 13.94 -2.38
N ARG A 404 -20.60 14.02 -3.39
CA ARG A 404 -21.96 14.49 -3.20
C ARG A 404 -22.83 13.36 -2.70
N ASP A 405 -23.57 13.58 -1.61
CA ASP A 405 -24.67 12.70 -1.27
C ASP A 405 -25.72 12.80 -2.40
N HIS A 406 -26.31 11.69 -2.76
CA HIS A 406 -27.36 11.67 -3.76
C HIS A 406 -28.56 12.48 -3.24
N GLU A 407 -28.88 13.56 -3.92
CA GLU A 407 -30.11 14.34 -3.68
C GLU A 407 -31.08 14.03 -4.83
N SER A 408 -32.25 13.49 -4.52
CA SER A 408 -33.32 13.20 -5.49
C SER A 408 -33.57 14.40 -6.43
N GLY A 409 -33.32 14.18 -7.73
CA GLY A 409 -33.60 15.16 -8.78
C GLY A 409 -32.42 16.00 -9.29
N SER A 410 -31.19 15.83 -8.75
CA SER A 410 -29.99 16.52 -9.26
C SER A 410 -28.94 15.50 -9.73
N ILE A 411 -28.96 15.17 -11.03
CA ILE A 411 -27.86 14.41 -11.63
C ILE A 411 -26.99 15.35 -12.44
N GLU A 412 -25.99 15.91 -11.75
CA GLU A 412 -24.78 16.32 -12.43
C GLU A 412 -23.89 15.08 -12.59
N ALA A 413 -23.40 14.83 -13.83
CA ALA A 413 -22.39 13.81 -14.09
C ALA A 413 -21.24 13.90 -13.07
N GLY A 414 -20.77 12.75 -12.54
CA GLY A 414 -19.67 12.79 -11.60
C GLY A 414 -19.63 11.60 -10.63
N PHE A 415 -19.16 11.87 -9.42
CA PHE A 415 -19.01 10.91 -8.35
C PHE A 415 -20.05 11.15 -7.24
N GLN A 416 -20.88 10.14 -6.94
CA GLN A 416 -22.00 10.25 -5.98
C GLN A 416 -21.95 9.11 -4.96
N ARG A 417 -22.57 9.34 -3.78
CA ARG A 417 -22.71 8.33 -2.70
C ARG A 417 -24.17 8.11 -2.34
N ILE A 418 -24.55 6.86 -2.17
CA ILE A 418 -25.83 6.42 -1.60
C ILE A 418 -25.58 5.84 -0.20
N GLY A 419 -26.40 6.24 0.77
CA GLY A 419 -26.35 5.73 2.12
C GLY A 419 -25.18 6.23 2.96
N ARG A 420 -25.09 5.75 4.20
CA ARG A 420 -24.08 6.16 5.20
C ARG A 420 -22.94 5.15 5.30
N GLY A 421 -21.78 5.59 5.80
CA GLY A 421 -20.63 4.74 6.04
C GLY A 421 -19.49 4.94 5.06
N SER A 422 -18.59 3.94 4.96
CA SER A 422 -17.40 3.99 4.12
C SER A 422 -17.73 3.67 2.66
N LEU A 423 -16.94 4.20 1.74
CA LEU A 423 -16.97 3.87 0.31
C LEU A 423 -16.18 2.59 -0.03
N GLY A 424 -15.53 1.97 0.95
CA GLY A 424 -14.57 0.91 0.71
C GLY A 424 -13.28 1.39 0.03
N GLY A 425 -12.37 0.47 -0.25
CA GLY A 425 -11.06 0.78 -0.82
C GLY A 425 -11.16 1.38 -2.23
N LYS A 426 -11.71 0.64 -3.19
CA LYS A 426 -11.86 1.09 -4.59
C LYS A 426 -12.65 2.40 -4.71
N GLY A 427 -13.78 2.51 -3.99
CA GLY A 427 -14.60 3.70 -4.01
C GLY A 427 -13.84 4.94 -3.53
N ARG A 428 -13.05 4.82 -2.46
CA ARG A 428 -12.20 5.90 -1.95
C ARG A 428 -11.11 6.29 -2.94
N GLY A 429 -10.41 5.29 -3.52
CA GLY A 429 -9.39 5.54 -4.53
C GLY A 429 -9.94 6.27 -5.75
N LEU A 430 -11.07 5.82 -6.28
CA LEU A 430 -11.76 6.47 -7.42
C LEU A 430 -12.20 7.90 -7.10
N ALA A 431 -12.83 8.12 -5.94
CA ALA A 431 -13.26 9.45 -5.49
C ALA A 431 -12.07 10.40 -5.39
N PHE A 432 -10.95 9.92 -4.86
CA PHE A 432 -9.71 10.67 -4.75
C PHE A 432 -9.21 11.12 -6.13
N PHE A 433 -9.05 10.19 -7.08
CA PHE A 433 -8.58 10.55 -8.42
C PHE A 433 -9.60 11.43 -9.17
N TYR A 434 -10.90 11.20 -9.00
CA TYR A 434 -11.93 12.05 -9.59
C TYR A 434 -11.79 13.51 -9.14
N THR A 435 -11.61 13.76 -7.85
CA THR A 435 -11.49 15.11 -7.29
C THR A 435 -10.17 15.81 -7.63
N ARG A 436 -9.13 15.06 -8.04
CA ARG A 436 -7.77 15.58 -8.29
C ARG A 436 -7.37 15.56 -9.76
N MET A 437 -8.24 15.15 -10.68
CA MET A 437 -7.90 15.03 -12.10
C MET A 437 -7.31 16.31 -12.69
N GLU A 438 -7.83 17.48 -12.33
CA GLU A 438 -7.32 18.77 -12.81
C GLU A 438 -5.92 19.07 -12.25
N GLU A 439 -5.68 18.77 -10.97
CA GLU A 439 -4.41 19.00 -10.29
C GLU A 439 -3.31 18.07 -10.80
N LEU A 440 -3.66 16.84 -11.20
CA LEU A 440 -2.73 15.88 -11.78
C LEU A 440 -2.18 16.35 -13.14
N GLY A 441 -2.86 17.28 -13.82
CA GLY A 441 -2.36 17.89 -15.05
C GLY A 441 -2.12 16.92 -16.21
N LEU A 442 -2.70 15.71 -16.18
CA LEU A 442 -2.43 14.61 -17.12
C LEU A 442 -2.66 15.00 -18.59
N GLY A 443 -3.61 15.90 -18.84
CA GLY A 443 -3.93 16.37 -20.20
C GLY A 443 -2.91 17.33 -20.82
N GLY A 444 -1.98 17.91 -20.05
CA GLY A 444 -1.07 18.94 -20.53
C GLY A 444 -0.16 18.48 -21.68
N ASP A 445 0.37 17.26 -21.59
CA ASP A 445 1.27 16.66 -22.58
C ASP A 445 0.53 15.93 -23.72
N PHE A 446 -0.80 15.70 -23.57
CA PHE A 446 -1.64 14.94 -24.50
C PHE A 446 -2.96 15.67 -24.83
N PRO A 447 -2.90 16.80 -25.55
CA PRO A 447 -4.08 17.67 -25.76
C PRO A 447 -5.24 17.02 -26.51
N ASP A 448 -4.99 15.95 -27.30
CA ASP A 448 -6.00 15.22 -28.04
C ASP A 448 -6.67 14.10 -27.22
N VAL A 449 -6.20 13.87 -25.97
CA VAL A 449 -6.67 12.79 -25.10
C VAL A 449 -7.41 13.36 -23.90
N GLU A 450 -8.65 12.99 -23.75
CA GLU A 450 -9.47 13.30 -22.57
C GLU A 450 -9.20 12.26 -21.48
N PHE A 451 -8.57 12.69 -20.37
CA PHE A 451 -8.37 11.84 -19.20
C PHE A 451 -9.59 11.95 -18.29
N ILE A 452 -10.18 10.82 -17.95
CA ILE A 452 -11.37 10.78 -17.10
C ILE A 452 -11.29 9.70 -16.03
N VAL A 453 -11.97 9.92 -14.92
CA VAL A 453 -12.49 8.86 -14.04
C VAL A 453 -13.95 8.65 -14.45
N PRO A 454 -14.38 7.43 -14.80
CA PRO A 454 -15.76 7.19 -15.25
C PRO A 454 -16.78 7.61 -14.21
N ASN A 455 -17.98 8.02 -14.66
CA ASN A 455 -19.09 8.29 -13.77
C ASN A 455 -19.31 7.12 -12.82
N SER A 456 -19.42 7.42 -11.53
CA SER A 456 -19.47 6.39 -10.50
C SER A 456 -20.45 6.77 -9.39
N VAL A 457 -21.26 5.80 -8.98
CA VAL A 457 -22.11 5.91 -7.80
C VAL A 457 -21.69 4.82 -6.80
N VAL A 458 -21.42 5.19 -5.57
CA VAL A 458 -20.99 4.24 -4.54
C VAL A 458 -22.08 4.05 -3.50
N ILE A 459 -22.56 2.83 -3.39
CA ILE A 459 -23.43 2.39 -2.29
C ILE A 459 -22.50 2.13 -1.09
N ALA A 460 -22.63 2.94 -0.05
CA ALA A 460 -21.76 2.89 1.12
C ALA A 460 -22.01 1.68 2.02
N THR A 461 -21.04 1.35 2.89
CA THR A 461 -21.06 0.15 3.75
C THR A 461 -22.23 0.08 4.74
N GLY A 462 -22.91 1.20 5.04
CA GLY A 462 -24.11 1.21 5.89
C GLY A 462 -25.26 0.41 5.27
N VAL A 463 -25.52 0.59 3.97
CA VAL A 463 -26.55 -0.15 3.23
C VAL A 463 -26.32 -1.65 3.28
N PHE A 464 -25.04 -2.10 3.18
CA PHE A 464 -24.69 -3.50 3.37
C PHE A 464 -25.06 -4.00 4.78
N GLY A 465 -24.70 -3.22 5.82
CA GLY A 465 -25.01 -3.56 7.22
C GLY A 465 -26.54 -3.71 7.45
N ASP A 466 -27.31 -2.77 6.92
CA ASP A 466 -28.78 -2.78 7.04
C ASP A 466 -29.40 -3.95 6.28
N PHE A 467 -28.91 -4.25 5.07
CA PHE A 467 -29.33 -5.41 4.27
C PHE A 467 -29.03 -6.74 4.98
N ILE A 468 -27.80 -6.94 5.51
CA ILE A 468 -27.40 -8.16 6.23
C ILE A 468 -28.27 -8.36 7.48
N SER A 469 -28.47 -7.29 8.26
CA SER A 469 -29.21 -7.35 9.52
C SER A 469 -30.71 -7.63 9.29
N ARG A 470 -31.33 -6.96 8.32
CA ARG A 470 -32.76 -7.14 7.95
C ARG A 470 -33.08 -8.56 7.51
N ASN A 471 -32.18 -9.16 6.75
CA ASN A 471 -32.40 -10.49 6.15
C ASN A 471 -31.76 -11.63 6.96
N GLU A 472 -31.25 -11.38 8.17
CA GLU A 472 -30.64 -12.37 9.08
C GLU A 472 -29.50 -13.18 8.42
N LEU A 473 -28.72 -12.52 7.54
CA LEU A 473 -27.70 -13.19 6.72
C LEU A 473 -26.34 -13.32 7.44
N THR A 474 -26.13 -12.72 8.61
CA THR A 474 -24.89 -12.80 9.41
C THR A 474 -24.47 -14.25 9.70
N ARG A 475 -25.45 -15.17 9.83
CA ARG A 475 -25.18 -16.61 10.07
C ARG A 475 -24.27 -17.25 9.03
N PHE A 476 -24.26 -16.74 7.80
CA PHE A 476 -23.43 -17.30 6.73
C PHE A 476 -21.92 -17.06 6.96
N ALA A 477 -21.53 -16.14 7.87
CA ALA A 477 -20.15 -15.97 8.28
C ALA A 477 -19.55 -17.26 8.88
N HIS A 478 -20.35 -17.99 9.66
CA HIS A 478 -19.91 -19.17 10.43
C HIS A 478 -20.30 -20.51 9.82
N GLU A 479 -21.30 -20.53 8.91
CA GLU A 479 -21.79 -21.74 8.29
C GLU A 479 -20.95 -22.15 7.08
N ASP A 480 -20.55 -23.41 6.96
CA ASP A 480 -19.98 -23.98 5.73
C ASP A 480 -21.09 -24.32 4.73
N ARG A 481 -21.35 -23.37 3.81
CA ARG A 481 -22.36 -23.50 2.75
C ARG A 481 -21.70 -23.42 1.39
N SER A 482 -22.37 -24.05 0.41
CA SER A 482 -21.93 -23.85 -1.00
C SER A 482 -22.22 -22.42 -1.47
N ASP A 483 -21.42 -21.93 -2.39
CA ASP A 483 -21.61 -20.59 -2.97
C ASP A 483 -22.99 -20.42 -3.61
N ASP A 484 -23.56 -21.51 -4.20
CA ASP A 484 -24.93 -21.51 -4.74
C ASP A 484 -26.02 -21.33 -3.66
N GLU A 485 -25.81 -21.86 -2.45
CA GLU A 485 -26.74 -21.66 -1.33
C GLU A 485 -26.66 -20.24 -0.81
N VAL A 486 -25.45 -19.69 -0.70
CA VAL A 486 -25.22 -18.30 -0.32
C VAL A 486 -25.87 -17.35 -1.33
N ASN A 487 -25.59 -17.53 -2.62
CA ASN A 487 -26.16 -16.71 -3.69
C ASN A 487 -27.69 -16.71 -3.68
N ARG A 488 -28.32 -17.88 -3.52
CA ARG A 488 -29.79 -18.00 -3.43
C ARG A 488 -30.37 -17.26 -2.23
N ALA A 489 -29.70 -17.33 -1.08
CA ALA A 489 -30.15 -16.63 0.13
C ALA A 489 -30.10 -15.11 -0.06
N PHE A 490 -28.99 -14.60 -0.61
CA PHE A 490 -28.81 -13.17 -0.86
C PHE A 490 -29.76 -12.63 -1.92
N LEU A 491 -29.98 -13.36 -3.00
CA LEU A 491 -30.96 -12.98 -4.04
C LEU A 491 -32.38 -12.90 -3.49
N GLY A 492 -32.73 -13.72 -2.50
CA GLY A 492 -34.03 -13.67 -1.82
C GLY A 492 -34.17 -12.55 -0.79
N GLY A 493 -33.08 -11.85 -0.42
CA GLY A 493 -33.12 -10.74 0.53
C GLY A 493 -33.77 -9.48 -0.05
N GLU A 494 -34.22 -8.56 0.81
CA GLU A 494 -34.91 -7.32 0.46
C GLU A 494 -34.14 -6.11 1.00
N PHE A 495 -34.01 -5.06 0.18
CA PHE A 495 -33.50 -3.74 0.58
C PHE A 495 -34.61 -2.91 1.23
N GLU A 496 -34.27 -1.78 1.87
CA GLU A 496 -35.24 -0.80 2.31
C GLU A 496 -35.83 -0.03 1.12
N ASP A 497 -37.10 0.38 1.25
CA ASP A 497 -37.81 1.09 0.17
C ASP A 497 -37.10 2.40 -0.22
N ASP A 498 -36.53 3.11 0.76
CA ASP A 498 -35.78 4.35 0.55
C ASP A 498 -34.49 4.08 -0.24
N GLU A 499 -33.74 3.03 0.09
CA GLU A 499 -32.54 2.60 -0.63
C GLU A 499 -32.85 2.21 -2.10
N VAL A 500 -33.96 1.47 -2.30
CA VAL A 500 -34.44 1.12 -3.64
C VAL A 500 -34.82 2.35 -4.43
N SER A 501 -35.45 3.36 -3.78
CA SER A 501 -35.80 4.63 -4.44
C SER A 501 -34.56 5.41 -4.88
N GLU A 502 -33.53 5.53 -4.03
CA GLU A 502 -32.28 6.20 -4.39
C GLU A 502 -31.55 5.50 -5.55
N ILE A 503 -31.51 4.15 -5.55
CA ILE A 503 -30.90 3.37 -6.63
C ILE A 503 -31.70 3.53 -7.93
N ARG A 504 -33.04 3.62 -7.86
CA ARG A 504 -33.93 3.86 -8.98
C ARG A 504 -33.64 5.22 -9.61
N ASP A 505 -33.55 6.29 -8.82
CA ASP A 505 -33.26 7.65 -9.26
C ASP A 505 -31.94 7.73 -10.06
N VAL A 506 -30.90 6.96 -9.61
CA VAL A 506 -29.66 6.81 -10.36
C VAL A 506 -29.87 6.19 -11.73
N LEU A 507 -30.67 5.12 -11.82
CA LEU A 507 -30.95 4.45 -13.10
C LEU A 507 -31.82 5.26 -14.06
N GLU A 508 -32.75 6.08 -13.58
CA GLU A 508 -33.56 6.94 -14.42
C GLU A 508 -32.75 7.85 -15.34
N ASN A 509 -31.57 8.26 -14.83
CA ASN A 509 -30.68 9.19 -15.50
C ASN A 509 -29.39 8.53 -16.04
N THR A 510 -29.34 7.21 -16.02
CA THR A 510 -28.18 6.42 -16.45
C THR A 510 -28.55 5.54 -17.63
N GLU A 511 -28.03 5.86 -18.83
CA GLU A 511 -28.27 5.09 -20.06
C GLU A 511 -27.02 4.28 -20.51
N TRP A 512 -25.90 4.43 -19.84
CA TRP A 512 -24.64 3.71 -20.16
C TRP A 512 -24.59 2.34 -19.50
N PRO A 513 -23.86 1.37 -20.11
CA PRO A 513 -23.57 0.08 -19.47
C PRO A 513 -22.79 0.26 -18.18
N ILE A 514 -23.10 -0.56 -17.17
CA ILE A 514 -22.60 -0.42 -15.82
C ILE A 514 -21.78 -1.63 -15.37
N ALA A 515 -20.70 -1.36 -14.66
CA ALA A 515 -19.95 -2.34 -13.87
C ALA A 515 -20.34 -2.19 -12.39
N VAL A 516 -20.83 -3.27 -11.78
CA VAL A 516 -21.16 -3.38 -10.36
C VAL A 516 -20.00 -4.08 -9.68
N ARG A 517 -19.17 -3.29 -8.98
CA ARG A 517 -17.87 -3.73 -8.45
C ARG A 517 -17.89 -3.76 -6.93
N SER A 518 -17.28 -4.76 -6.34
CA SER A 518 -16.97 -4.78 -4.91
C SER A 518 -16.05 -3.63 -4.52
N SER A 519 -16.23 -3.12 -3.31
CA SER A 519 -15.36 -2.12 -2.69
C SER A 519 -15.33 -2.35 -1.18
N SER A 520 -14.61 -3.39 -0.76
CA SER A 520 -14.51 -3.71 0.65
C SER A 520 -13.49 -2.82 1.37
N LEU A 521 -13.52 -2.83 2.70
CA LEU A 521 -12.56 -2.08 3.50
C LEU A 521 -11.14 -2.66 3.39
N LEU A 522 -11.03 -3.98 3.20
CA LEU A 522 -9.76 -4.70 3.12
C LEU A 522 -9.17 -4.76 1.71
N GLU A 523 -9.98 -4.54 0.66
CA GLU A 523 -9.62 -4.79 -0.73
C GLU A 523 -8.42 -3.96 -1.24
N ASP A 524 -8.27 -2.73 -0.75
CA ASP A 524 -7.14 -1.84 -1.06
C ASP A 524 -6.27 -1.58 0.19
N SER A 525 -6.20 -2.54 1.11
CA SER A 525 -5.29 -2.42 2.24
C SER A 525 -3.84 -2.46 1.74
N SER A 526 -2.99 -1.58 2.27
CA SER A 526 -1.58 -1.50 1.86
C SER A 526 -0.74 -2.72 2.26
N HIS A 527 -1.27 -3.57 3.14
CA HIS A 527 -0.52 -4.72 3.67
C HIS A 527 -1.05 -6.08 3.21
N GLN A 528 -2.34 -6.17 2.88
CA GLN A 528 -2.97 -7.43 2.44
C GLN A 528 -4.13 -7.12 1.48
N PRO A 529 -3.85 -6.83 0.20
CA PRO A 529 -4.90 -6.49 -0.76
C PRO A 529 -5.74 -7.72 -1.12
N PHE A 530 -7.05 -7.62 -0.96
CA PHE A 530 -8.04 -8.65 -1.34
C PHE A 530 -8.38 -8.59 -2.84
N ALA A 531 -7.37 -8.64 -3.70
CA ALA A 531 -7.59 -8.47 -5.13
C ALA A 531 -8.22 -9.70 -5.79
N GLY A 532 -9.32 -9.51 -6.50
CA GLY A 532 -10.02 -10.58 -7.24
C GLY A 532 -10.70 -11.65 -6.38
N VAL A 533 -10.87 -11.39 -5.10
CA VAL A 533 -11.57 -12.28 -4.16
C VAL A 533 -13.08 -12.08 -4.26
N TYR A 534 -13.53 -10.85 -4.49
CA TYR A 534 -14.95 -10.49 -4.55
C TYR A 534 -15.43 -10.27 -5.99
N ALA A 535 -16.73 -10.45 -6.19
CA ALA A 535 -17.37 -10.47 -7.50
C ALA A 535 -17.49 -9.09 -8.17
N THR A 536 -17.47 -9.09 -9.51
CA THR A 536 -17.76 -7.94 -10.38
C THR A 536 -18.72 -8.33 -11.47
N TYR A 537 -19.85 -7.61 -11.60
CA TYR A 537 -20.84 -7.87 -12.64
C TYR A 537 -20.90 -6.70 -13.63
N MET A 538 -21.03 -7.00 -14.91
CA MET A 538 -21.21 -6.01 -15.97
C MET A 538 -22.60 -6.19 -16.59
N LEU A 539 -23.37 -5.10 -16.66
CA LEU A 539 -24.75 -5.06 -17.14
C LEU A 539 -24.88 -4.11 -18.32
N ALA A 540 -25.67 -4.48 -19.32
CA ALA A 540 -25.93 -3.64 -20.49
C ALA A 540 -26.69 -2.35 -20.12
N ASN A 541 -27.60 -2.43 -19.16
CA ASN A 541 -28.44 -1.33 -18.70
C ASN A 541 -29.28 -0.65 -19.82
N ASP A 542 -29.63 -1.40 -20.88
CA ASP A 542 -30.22 -0.90 -22.13
C ASP A 542 -31.72 -1.25 -22.28
N HIS A 543 -32.31 -1.91 -21.29
CA HIS A 543 -33.74 -2.26 -21.37
C HIS A 543 -34.64 -1.04 -21.24
N SER A 544 -35.66 -0.93 -22.08
CA SER A 544 -36.61 0.20 -22.10
C SER A 544 -37.44 0.35 -20.82
N ASP A 545 -37.73 -0.78 -20.13
CA ASP A 545 -38.40 -0.79 -18.84
C ASP A 545 -37.41 -0.62 -17.69
N LEU A 546 -37.56 0.49 -16.95
CA LEU A 546 -36.76 0.86 -15.82
C LEU A 546 -36.79 -0.22 -14.70
N GLU A 547 -37.96 -0.85 -14.46
CA GLU A 547 -38.10 -1.89 -13.44
C GLU A 547 -37.30 -3.15 -13.75
N VAL A 548 -37.13 -3.46 -15.01
CA VAL A 548 -36.25 -4.55 -15.45
C VAL A 548 -34.78 -4.19 -15.19
N ARG A 549 -34.37 -2.94 -15.50
CA ARG A 549 -33.02 -2.45 -15.22
C ARG A 549 -32.72 -2.43 -13.72
N LEU A 550 -33.66 -1.89 -12.92
CA LEU A 550 -33.55 -1.84 -11.46
C LEU A 550 -33.42 -3.23 -10.84
N ARG A 551 -34.29 -4.16 -11.22
CA ARG A 551 -34.21 -5.55 -10.72
C ARG A 551 -32.84 -6.17 -11.02
N ARG A 552 -32.33 -6.04 -12.24
CA ARG A 552 -31.00 -6.56 -12.62
C ARG A 552 -29.88 -5.93 -11.80
N LEU A 553 -29.94 -4.63 -11.56
CA LEU A 553 -28.96 -3.93 -10.73
C LEU A 553 -29.01 -4.41 -9.28
N LEU A 554 -30.18 -4.53 -8.68
CA LEU A 554 -30.34 -5.05 -7.32
C LEU A 554 -29.87 -6.50 -7.21
N GLU A 555 -30.14 -7.35 -8.20
CA GLU A 555 -29.60 -8.73 -8.26
C GLU A 555 -28.07 -8.73 -8.28
N ALA A 556 -27.44 -7.87 -9.10
CA ALA A 556 -25.98 -7.76 -9.17
C ALA A 556 -25.39 -7.28 -7.83
N ILE A 557 -25.99 -6.27 -7.18
CA ILE A 557 -25.57 -5.78 -5.87
C ILE A 557 -25.63 -6.89 -4.81
N LYS A 558 -26.73 -7.65 -4.77
CA LYS A 558 -26.91 -8.79 -3.85
C LYS A 558 -25.85 -9.88 -4.06
N LEU A 559 -25.50 -10.16 -5.32
CA LEU A 559 -24.46 -11.13 -5.67
C LEU A 559 -23.06 -10.63 -5.28
N VAL A 560 -22.77 -9.32 -5.39
CA VAL A 560 -21.55 -8.73 -4.86
C VAL A 560 -21.51 -8.87 -3.35
N TYR A 561 -22.58 -8.60 -2.64
CA TYR A 561 -22.66 -8.81 -1.19
C TYR A 561 -22.46 -10.28 -0.81
N ALA A 562 -23.07 -11.22 -1.55
CA ALA A 562 -22.91 -12.66 -1.33
C ALA A 562 -21.46 -13.13 -1.45
N SER A 563 -20.66 -12.48 -2.32
CA SER A 563 -19.27 -12.90 -2.60
C SER A 563 -18.35 -12.82 -1.37
N ILE A 564 -18.67 -12.00 -0.35
CA ILE A 564 -17.94 -12.00 0.94
C ILE A 564 -18.00 -13.38 1.61
N PHE A 565 -19.14 -14.05 1.48
CA PHE A 565 -19.43 -15.30 2.19
C PHE A 565 -19.14 -16.55 1.34
N HIS A 566 -18.59 -16.39 0.14
CA HIS A 566 -18.13 -17.49 -0.70
C HIS A 566 -16.94 -18.22 -0.05
N ARG A 567 -16.76 -19.49 -0.36
CA ARG A 567 -15.68 -20.32 0.19
C ARG A 567 -14.29 -19.72 -0.05
N GLY A 568 -14.03 -19.21 -1.26
CA GLY A 568 -12.76 -18.56 -1.60
C GLY A 568 -12.48 -17.34 -0.73
N ALA A 569 -13.46 -16.48 -0.51
CA ALA A 569 -13.32 -15.30 0.35
C ALA A 569 -13.09 -15.67 1.82
N LYS A 570 -13.86 -16.65 2.34
CA LYS A 570 -13.67 -17.17 3.71
C LYS A 570 -12.30 -17.78 3.92
N ALA A 571 -11.83 -18.58 2.97
CA ALA A 571 -10.50 -19.17 3.01
C ALA A 571 -9.41 -18.08 3.02
N TYR A 572 -9.58 -17.03 2.21
CA TYR A 572 -8.65 -15.89 2.19
C TYR A 572 -8.61 -15.15 3.54
N VAL A 573 -9.79 -14.83 4.12
CA VAL A 573 -9.85 -14.17 5.44
C VAL A 573 -9.20 -15.04 6.51
N THR A 574 -9.45 -16.36 6.51
CA THR A 574 -8.85 -17.28 7.48
C THR A 574 -7.32 -17.34 7.39
N ALA A 575 -6.74 -17.11 6.20
CA ALA A 575 -5.28 -17.05 6.01
C ALA A 575 -4.67 -15.70 6.46
N THR A 576 -5.50 -14.74 6.86
CA THR A 576 -5.09 -13.41 7.36
C THR A 576 -5.47 -13.26 8.83
N ALA A 577 -5.00 -12.20 9.48
CA ALA A 577 -5.38 -11.87 10.86
C ALA A 577 -6.79 -11.22 10.98
N ASN A 578 -7.53 -11.13 9.87
CA ASN A 578 -8.85 -10.50 9.82
C ASN A 578 -9.97 -11.48 10.14
N THR A 579 -11.12 -10.96 10.54
CA THR A 579 -12.35 -11.74 10.72
C THR A 579 -13.40 -11.33 9.69
N ILE A 580 -14.21 -12.29 9.25
CA ILE A 580 -15.24 -12.03 8.21
C ILE A 580 -16.35 -11.12 8.72
N GLU A 581 -16.56 -11.09 10.04
CA GLU A 581 -17.54 -10.24 10.71
C GLU A 581 -17.14 -8.76 10.68
N ASP A 582 -15.86 -8.45 10.59
CA ASP A 582 -15.33 -7.09 10.48
C ASP A 582 -15.37 -6.56 9.05
N GLU A 583 -15.56 -7.46 8.07
CA GLU A 583 -15.64 -7.07 6.67
C GLU A 583 -16.93 -6.31 6.37
N ARG A 584 -16.82 -5.21 5.68
CA ARG A 584 -17.92 -4.34 5.26
C ARG A 584 -17.79 -4.05 3.76
N MET A 585 -18.87 -4.28 3.01
CA MET A 585 -18.89 -4.11 1.57
C MET A 585 -19.59 -2.81 1.17
N ALA A 586 -18.89 -1.94 0.47
CA ALA A 586 -19.48 -0.94 -0.39
C ALA A 586 -19.53 -1.48 -1.83
N VAL A 587 -20.42 -0.93 -2.66
CA VAL A 587 -20.53 -1.33 -4.07
C VAL A 587 -20.34 -0.11 -4.96
N VAL A 588 -19.43 -0.20 -5.92
CA VAL A 588 -19.20 0.83 -6.93
C VAL A 588 -20.01 0.48 -8.18
N ILE A 589 -20.98 1.32 -8.54
CA ILE A 589 -21.69 1.29 -9.81
C ILE A 589 -20.97 2.27 -10.73
N GLN A 590 -20.21 1.75 -11.69
CA GLN A 590 -19.32 2.53 -12.55
C GLN A 590 -19.70 2.42 -14.01
N GLU A 591 -19.64 3.55 -14.74
CA GLU A 591 -19.77 3.58 -16.19
C GLU A 591 -18.71 2.69 -16.85
N VAL A 592 -19.13 1.79 -17.72
CA VAL A 592 -18.21 1.02 -18.56
C VAL A 592 -17.81 1.87 -19.76
N ILE A 593 -16.53 2.10 -19.91
CA ILE A 593 -15.99 2.85 -21.06
C ILE A 593 -15.93 1.93 -22.28
N GLY A 594 -16.48 2.42 -23.39
CA GLY A 594 -16.53 1.66 -24.62
C GLY A 594 -17.47 2.29 -25.64
N ARG A 595 -17.82 1.51 -26.65
CA ARG A 595 -18.80 1.88 -27.67
C ARG A 595 -19.62 0.66 -28.09
N GLU A 596 -20.87 0.90 -28.43
CA GLU A 596 -21.69 -0.13 -29.02
C GLU A 596 -21.43 -0.24 -30.53
N VAL A 597 -21.20 -1.49 -30.98
CA VAL A 597 -21.17 -1.83 -32.41
C VAL A 597 -21.81 -3.21 -32.59
N SER A 598 -22.76 -3.33 -33.49
CA SER A 598 -23.42 -4.62 -33.85
C SER A 598 -24.02 -5.37 -32.64
N GLY A 599 -24.58 -4.65 -31.65
CA GLY A 599 -25.14 -5.22 -30.41
C GLY A 599 -24.08 -5.70 -29.40
N ARG A 600 -22.86 -5.21 -29.50
CA ARG A 600 -21.72 -5.51 -28.61
C ARG A 600 -21.15 -4.20 -28.08
N TYR A 601 -20.90 -4.12 -26.76
CA TYR A 601 -20.30 -2.96 -26.14
C TYR A 601 -18.96 -3.29 -25.50
N TYR A 602 -17.89 -2.60 -25.89
CA TYR A 602 -16.55 -2.80 -25.35
C TYR A 602 -15.60 -1.64 -25.69
N PRO A 603 -14.50 -1.43 -24.92
CA PRO A 603 -13.45 -0.44 -25.22
C PRO A 603 -12.57 -0.89 -26.38
N ASP A 604 -11.89 0.06 -27.03
CA ASP A 604 -10.90 -0.26 -28.08
C ASP A 604 -9.68 -0.96 -27.50
N ILE A 605 -9.23 -0.52 -26.31
CA ILE A 605 -8.12 -1.11 -25.55
C ILE A 605 -8.48 -1.04 -24.07
N SER A 606 -8.13 -2.06 -23.33
CA SER A 606 -8.12 -2.05 -21.89
C SER A 606 -6.91 -2.79 -21.34
N GLY A 607 -6.63 -2.62 -20.05
CA GLY A 607 -5.51 -3.32 -19.46
C GLY A 607 -5.19 -2.87 -18.05
N SER A 608 -4.09 -3.42 -17.55
CA SER A 608 -3.44 -2.98 -16.32
C SER A 608 -2.00 -2.57 -16.59
N ALA A 609 -1.49 -1.62 -15.81
CA ALA A 609 -0.11 -1.19 -15.89
C ALA A 609 0.45 -0.99 -14.47
N ARG A 610 1.74 -1.28 -14.29
CA ARG A 610 2.46 -1.17 -13.02
C ARG A 610 3.67 -0.29 -13.20
N SER A 611 3.98 0.54 -12.20
CA SER A 611 5.18 1.37 -12.21
C SER A 611 6.46 0.55 -11.95
N ARG A 612 6.33 -0.70 -11.46
CA ARG A 612 7.43 -1.62 -11.24
C ARG A 612 7.24 -2.93 -12.02
N ASN A 613 8.30 -3.38 -12.66
CA ASN A 613 8.38 -4.73 -13.26
C ASN A 613 9.18 -5.63 -12.32
N HIS A 614 8.55 -6.58 -11.66
CA HIS A 614 9.22 -7.50 -10.73
C HIS A 614 10.12 -8.54 -11.44
N TYR A 615 9.95 -8.73 -12.74
CA TYR A 615 10.74 -9.68 -13.56
C TYR A 615 11.28 -8.99 -14.82
N PRO A 616 12.17 -7.99 -14.68
CA PRO A 616 12.78 -7.38 -15.84
C PRO A 616 13.69 -8.39 -16.54
N VAL A 617 13.69 -8.39 -17.88
CA VAL A 617 14.60 -9.18 -18.72
C VAL A 617 15.56 -8.20 -19.37
N ASP A 618 16.86 -8.46 -19.23
CA ASP A 618 17.91 -7.56 -19.75
C ASP A 618 17.63 -7.14 -21.22
N PRO A 619 17.72 -5.85 -21.55
CA PRO A 619 18.19 -4.71 -20.80
C PRO A 619 17.08 -3.89 -20.08
N LEU A 620 15.88 -4.44 -19.85
CA LEU A 620 14.80 -3.78 -19.11
C LEU A 620 15.18 -3.67 -17.63
N ARG A 621 14.69 -2.62 -17.00
CA ARG A 621 14.86 -2.38 -15.56
C ARG A 621 13.51 -2.46 -14.84
N MET A 622 13.54 -2.63 -13.52
CA MET A 622 12.35 -2.64 -12.69
C MET A 622 11.53 -1.37 -12.87
N GLU A 623 12.19 -0.20 -12.96
CA GLU A 623 11.57 1.13 -13.07
C GLU A 623 10.95 1.39 -14.45
N ASP A 624 11.28 0.59 -15.47
CA ASP A 624 10.67 0.71 -16.81
C ASP A 624 9.18 0.33 -16.80
N GLY A 625 8.70 -0.26 -15.71
CA GLY A 625 7.31 -0.66 -15.51
C GLY A 625 6.86 -1.83 -16.41
N LEU A 626 5.63 -2.25 -16.23
CA LEU A 626 5.00 -3.31 -17.03
C LEU A 626 3.55 -2.96 -17.34
N ALA A 627 3.13 -3.08 -18.59
CA ALA A 627 1.74 -2.97 -19.02
C ALA A 627 1.26 -4.27 -19.67
N ALA A 628 0.05 -4.69 -19.32
CA ALA A 628 -0.67 -5.80 -19.94
C ALA A 628 -1.93 -5.24 -20.62
N VAL A 629 -2.05 -5.42 -21.95
CA VAL A 629 -3.09 -4.79 -22.76
C VAL A 629 -3.82 -5.79 -23.64
N CYS A 630 -5.11 -5.53 -23.85
CA CYS A 630 -5.97 -6.34 -24.72
C CYS A 630 -6.97 -5.48 -25.48
N ILE A 631 -7.57 -6.02 -26.53
CA ILE A 631 -8.82 -5.51 -27.11
C ILE A 631 -10.00 -6.04 -26.30
N GLY A 632 -11.05 -5.23 -26.16
CA GLY A 632 -12.24 -5.60 -25.37
C GLY A 632 -12.12 -5.28 -23.89
N LEU A 633 -12.94 -5.91 -23.05
CA LEU A 633 -13.00 -5.67 -21.61
C LEU A 633 -11.76 -6.21 -20.90
N GLY A 634 -11.31 -5.50 -19.84
CA GLY A 634 -10.13 -5.79 -19.02
C GLY A 634 -10.13 -7.16 -18.33
N ARG A 635 -11.28 -7.84 -18.30
CA ARG A 635 -11.40 -9.23 -17.80
C ARG A 635 -10.39 -10.16 -18.48
N GLN A 636 -10.05 -9.92 -19.75
CA GLN A 636 -9.06 -10.71 -20.49
C GLN A 636 -7.69 -10.69 -19.79
N VAL A 637 -7.29 -9.54 -19.23
CA VAL A 637 -6.04 -9.38 -18.49
C VAL A 637 -6.16 -9.93 -17.07
N SER A 638 -7.21 -9.52 -16.34
CA SER A 638 -7.38 -9.88 -14.92
C SER A 638 -7.56 -11.38 -14.69
N SER A 639 -8.17 -12.09 -15.65
CA SER A 639 -8.33 -13.56 -15.60
C SER A 639 -7.12 -14.35 -16.14
N GLY A 640 -6.01 -13.67 -16.47
CA GLY A 640 -4.78 -14.32 -16.94
C GLY A 640 -4.83 -14.83 -18.37
N GLY A 641 -5.78 -14.37 -19.19
CA GLY A 641 -5.88 -14.73 -20.60
C GLY A 641 -4.75 -14.20 -21.46
N LYS A 642 -4.70 -14.62 -22.73
CA LYS A 642 -3.70 -14.12 -23.70
C LYS A 642 -3.87 -12.60 -23.89
N CYS A 643 -2.83 -11.86 -23.64
CA CYS A 643 -2.74 -10.41 -23.81
C CYS A 643 -1.29 -10.02 -24.17
N LEU A 644 -1.10 -8.82 -24.70
CA LEU A 644 0.27 -8.32 -24.91
C LEU A 644 0.81 -7.70 -23.65
N ARG A 645 2.05 -8.03 -23.30
CA ARG A 645 2.82 -7.40 -22.25
C ARG A 645 3.98 -6.61 -22.83
N PHE A 646 4.18 -5.37 -22.34
CA PHE A 646 5.30 -4.54 -22.72
C PHE A 646 5.68 -3.57 -21.61
N SER A 647 6.91 -3.06 -21.65
CA SER A 647 7.36 -2.04 -20.72
C SER A 647 7.02 -0.65 -21.28
N PRO A 648 6.26 0.20 -20.53
CA PRO A 648 5.99 1.58 -20.95
C PRO A 648 7.27 2.42 -21.14
N GLY A 649 8.32 2.20 -20.34
CA GLY A 649 9.60 2.88 -20.47
C GLY A 649 10.39 2.45 -21.71
N GLN A 650 10.23 1.18 -22.19
CA GLN A 650 10.92 0.64 -23.35
C GLN A 650 9.98 -0.16 -24.28
N PRO A 651 8.96 0.46 -24.88
CA PRO A 651 7.84 -0.23 -25.53
C PRO A 651 8.19 -1.01 -26.81
N LYS A 652 9.37 -0.78 -27.38
CA LYS A 652 9.83 -1.50 -28.59
C LYS A 652 10.45 -2.86 -28.27
N ARG A 653 10.70 -3.16 -26.99
CA ARG A 653 11.29 -4.41 -26.54
C ARG A 653 10.19 -5.38 -26.12
N LEU A 654 9.83 -6.27 -27.04
CA LEU A 654 8.76 -7.24 -26.85
C LEU A 654 9.37 -8.64 -26.72
N HIS A 655 9.67 -9.06 -25.49
CA HIS A 655 10.23 -10.39 -25.25
C HIS A 655 9.23 -11.50 -25.57
N GLN A 656 7.93 -11.22 -25.45
CA GLN A 656 6.86 -12.14 -25.79
C GLN A 656 6.87 -12.53 -27.29
N PHE A 657 7.32 -11.61 -28.16
CA PHE A 657 7.24 -11.75 -29.62
C PHE A 657 8.63 -11.95 -30.25
N TYR A 658 9.36 -13.00 -29.85
CA TYR A 658 10.71 -13.26 -30.30
C TYR A 658 10.77 -14.04 -31.63
N SER A 659 9.67 -14.65 -32.09
CA SER A 659 9.54 -15.36 -33.36
C SER A 659 8.12 -15.26 -33.91
N THR A 660 7.93 -15.54 -35.22
CA THR A 660 6.60 -15.60 -35.84
C THR A 660 5.68 -16.59 -35.11
N GLN A 661 6.21 -17.75 -34.74
CA GLN A 661 5.48 -18.78 -34.03
C GLN A 661 5.05 -18.28 -32.61
N SER A 662 5.95 -17.61 -31.87
CA SER A 662 5.63 -17.07 -30.55
C SER A 662 4.51 -16.02 -30.60
N VAL A 663 4.45 -15.19 -31.67
CA VAL A 663 3.36 -14.24 -31.87
C VAL A 663 2.03 -14.98 -32.10
N ILE A 664 2.03 -16.04 -32.93
CA ILE A 664 0.83 -16.83 -33.21
C ILE A 664 0.32 -17.51 -31.93
N ASP A 665 1.22 -18.07 -31.14
CA ASP A 665 0.86 -18.86 -29.96
C ASP A 665 0.41 -18.00 -28.77
N THR A 666 0.98 -16.78 -28.61
CA THR A 666 0.79 -15.95 -27.41
C THR A 666 -0.08 -14.73 -27.64
N SER A 667 -0.36 -14.33 -28.90
CA SER A 667 -1.25 -13.20 -29.15
C SER A 667 -2.70 -13.51 -28.77
N GLN A 668 -3.43 -12.45 -28.37
CA GLN A 668 -4.85 -12.55 -28.03
C GLN A 668 -5.65 -13.08 -29.21
N SER A 669 -6.51 -14.06 -28.98
CA SER A 669 -7.38 -14.70 -29.98
C SER A 669 -8.87 -14.46 -29.73
N HIS A 670 -9.25 -14.16 -28.51
CA HIS A 670 -10.62 -13.89 -28.09
C HIS A 670 -10.67 -12.64 -27.21
N PHE A 671 -11.85 -12.03 -27.09
CA PHE A 671 -12.10 -10.87 -26.25
C PHE A 671 -13.46 -10.92 -25.60
N PHE A 672 -13.63 -10.17 -24.51
CA PHE A 672 -14.90 -10.03 -23.82
C PHE A 672 -15.62 -8.74 -24.22
N ALA A 673 -16.96 -8.82 -24.38
CA ALA A 673 -17.85 -7.70 -24.64
C ALA A 673 -19.16 -7.84 -23.86
N ILE A 674 -19.83 -6.73 -23.57
CA ILE A 674 -21.18 -6.74 -22.99
C ILE A 674 -22.18 -6.93 -24.13
N PRO A 675 -23.09 -7.93 -24.04
CA PRO A 675 -24.19 -8.06 -24.99
C PRO A 675 -25.18 -6.93 -24.81
N MET A 676 -25.52 -6.22 -25.90
CA MET A 676 -26.56 -5.20 -25.94
C MET A 676 -27.85 -5.76 -26.52
N ASN A 677 -28.99 -5.11 -26.23
CA ASN A 677 -30.32 -5.48 -26.77
C ASN A 677 -30.83 -6.87 -26.35
N GLN A 678 -30.45 -7.30 -25.12
CA GLN A 678 -30.97 -8.56 -24.56
C GLN A 678 -32.38 -8.38 -24.00
N GLU A 679 -33.33 -9.14 -24.54
CA GLU A 679 -34.68 -9.29 -23.95
C GLU A 679 -34.55 -9.95 -22.56
N SER A 680 -35.46 -9.59 -21.66
CA SER A 680 -35.52 -9.85 -20.22
C SER A 680 -34.98 -11.22 -19.74
N GLY A 681 -33.83 -11.22 -19.05
CA GLY A 681 -33.28 -12.33 -18.25
C GLY A 681 -32.83 -11.87 -16.88
N ALA A 682 -32.78 -12.79 -15.88
CA ALA A 682 -32.12 -12.53 -14.62
C ALA A 682 -30.59 -12.43 -14.83
N VAL A 683 -29.88 -11.78 -13.88
CA VAL A 683 -28.42 -11.72 -13.88
C VAL A 683 -27.87 -13.16 -13.71
N HIS A 684 -26.92 -13.54 -14.55
CA HIS A 684 -26.27 -14.84 -14.41
C HIS A 684 -25.37 -14.83 -13.18
N VAL A 685 -25.48 -15.83 -12.34
CA VAL A 685 -24.75 -15.92 -11.06
C VAL A 685 -23.22 -15.91 -11.26
N SER A 686 -22.73 -16.57 -12.32
CA SER A 686 -21.30 -16.46 -12.66
C SER A 686 -21.03 -15.16 -13.43
N GLU A 687 -20.00 -14.44 -13.03
CA GLU A 687 -19.60 -13.16 -13.67
C GLU A 687 -19.43 -13.26 -15.19
N GLY A 688 -18.77 -14.34 -15.65
CA GLY A 688 -18.53 -14.57 -17.08
C GLY A 688 -19.80 -14.87 -17.89
N GLY A 689 -20.85 -15.35 -17.24
CA GLY A 689 -22.12 -15.69 -17.88
C GLY A 689 -22.91 -14.46 -18.40
N ASN A 690 -22.55 -13.26 -17.94
CA ASN A 690 -23.15 -12.01 -18.37
C ASN A 690 -22.39 -11.35 -19.55
N LEU A 691 -21.33 -11.99 -20.07
CA LEU A 691 -20.46 -11.43 -21.11
C LEU A 691 -20.41 -12.35 -22.33
N LEU A 692 -20.22 -11.74 -23.48
CA LEU A 692 -19.88 -12.43 -24.71
C LEU A 692 -18.35 -12.71 -24.73
N HIS A 693 -17.96 -13.95 -25.07
CA HIS A 693 -16.58 -14.32 -25.34
C HIS A 693 -16.43 -14.61 -26.83
N LEU A 694 -15.79 -13.71 -27.56
CA LEU A 694 -15.84 -13.61 -29.02
C LEU A 694 -14.44 -13.78 -29.64
N GLY A 695 -14.36 -14.40 -30.81
CA GLY A 695 -13.13 -14.43 -31.61
C GLY A 695 -12.86 -13.10 -32.32
N LEU A 696 -11.62 -12.91 -32.80
CA LEU A 696 -11.18 -11.65 -33.43
C LEU A 696 -11.94 -11.28 -34.73
N SER A 697 -12.61 -12.22 -35.40
CA SER A 697 -13.47 -11.93 -36.55
C SER A 697 -14.57 -10.94 -36.21
N ALA A 698 -15.14 -11.04 -35.00
CA ALA A 698 -16.14 -10.08 -34.54
C ALA A 698 -15.56 -8.65 -34.39
N ALA A 699 -14.35 -8.52 -33.88
CA ALA A 699 -13.67 -7.22 -33.77
C ALA A 699 -13.23 -6.66 -35.14
N GLU A 700 -12.95 -7.54 -36.12
CA GLU A 700 -12.67 -7.14 -37.51
C GLU A 700 -13.94 -6.63 -38.18
N GLU A 701 -15.07 -7.35 -38.02
CA GLU A 701 -16.40 -6.90 -38.50
C GLU A 701 -16.79 -5.55 -37.90
N ASP A 702 -16.52 -5.33 -36.61
CA ASP A 702 -16.80 -4.08 -35.90
C ASP A 702 -15.84 -2.94 -36.30
N GLY A 703 -14.81 -3.23 -37.15
CA GLY A 703 -13.80 -2.27 -37.59
C GLY A 703 -12.79 -1.84 -36.54
N ARG A 704 -12.75 -2.52 -35.38
CA ARG A 704 -11.93 -2.13 -34.24
C ARG A 704 -10.52 -2.76 -34.21
N LEU A 705 -10.25 -3.74 -35.06
CA LEU A 705 -8.97 -4.43 -35.08
C LEU A 705 -7.84 -3.59 -35.71
N SER A 706 -8.18 -2.49 -36.41
CA SER A 706 -7.21 -1.69 -37.19
C SER A 706 -6.12 -1.01 -36.33
N LEU A 707 -6.41 -0.75 -35.06
CA LEU A 707 -5.50 -0.06 -34.14
C LEU A 707 -4.50 -1.04 -33.49
N VAL A 708 -4.87 -2.32 -33.35
CA VAL A 708 -4.10 -3.30 -32.57
C VAL A 708 -3.70 -4.54 -33.41
N GLY A 709 -4.28 -4.70 -34.59
CA GLY A 709 -4.18 -5.93 -35.40
C GLY A 709 -3.06 -5.92 -36.41
N SER A 710 -2.59 -7.13 -36.68
CA SER A 710 -1.67 -7.51 -37.79
C SER A 710 -2.23 -8.70 -38.54
N THR A 711 -1.67 -9.01 -39.75
CA THR A 711 -2.03 -10.18 -40.53
C THR A 711 -0.85 -11.11 -40.65
N TYR A 712 -1.05 -12.38 -40.38
CA TYR A 712 -0.06 -13.44 -40.66
C TYR A 712 -0.24 -13.96 -42.08
N ILE A 713 0.78 -13.78 -42.93
CA ILE A 713 0.82 -14.27 -44.28
C ILE A 713 1.42 -15.69 -44.31
N THR A 714 0.56 -16.70 -44.36
CA THR A 714 0.95 -18.10 -44.24
C THR A 714 1.91 -18.54 -45.39
N ALA A 715 1.74 -17.98 -46.58
CA ALA A 715 2.57 -18.33 -47.72
C ALA A 715 4.05 -17.92 -47.56
N ASP A 716 4.30 -16.81 -46.82
CA ASP A 716 5.65 -16.22 -46.70
C ASP A 716 6.18 -16.38 -45.27
N ASP A 717 5.46 -17.03 -44.35
CA ASP A 717 5.75 -17.14 -42.93
C ASP A 717 6.15 -15.78 -42.31
N ARG A 718 5.36 -14.76 -42.59
CA ARG A 718 5.63 -13.40 -42.07
C ARG A 718 4.38 -12.70 -41.53
N ILE A 719 4.60 -11.81 -40.58
CA ILE A 719 3.56 -10.94 -40.02
C ILE A 719 3.66 -9.56 -40.67
N VAL A 720 2.53 -9.04 -41.13
CA VAL A 720 2.39 -7.67 -41.67
C VAL A 720 1.61 -6.85 -40.67
N ASP A 721 2.16 -5.70 -40.25
CA ASP A 721 1.59 -4.81 -39.23
C ASP A 721 0.37 -4.03 -39.78
N SER A 722 -0.54 -4.72 -40.40
CA SER A 722 -1.78 -4.17 -40.97
C SER A 722 -2.82 -5.27 -41.17
N ILE A 723 -4.10 -4.93 -40.93
CA ILE A 723 -5.24 -5.80 -41.22
C ILE A 723 -5.80 -5.59 -42.66
N LYS A 724 -5.29 -4.59 -43.40
CA LYS A 724 -5.76 -4.28 -44.78
C LYS A 724 -5.22 -5.27 -45.82
N VAL A 725 -4.34 -6.18 -45.41
CA VAL A 725 -3.76 -7.20 -46.27
C VAL A 725 -4.65 -8.44 -46.23
N GLU A 726 -5.03 -8.94 -47.40
CA GLU A 726 -5.79 -10.18 -47.54
C GLU A 726 -4.85 -11.40 -47.46
N GLY A 727 -5.37 -12.54 -47.02
CA GLY A 727 -4.73 -13.83 -47.17
C GLY A 727 -4.17 -14.51 -45.95
N GLY A 728 -4.63 -14.15 -44.74
CA GLY A 728 -4.20 -14.89 -43.53
C GLY A 728 -4.98 -14.51 -42.26
N PRO A 729 -4.76 -15.27 -41.17
CA PRO A 729 -5.41 -15.01 -39.89
C PRO A 729 -4.95 -13.68 -39.26
N ARG A 730 -5.86 -13.07 -38.50
CA ARG A 730 -5.57 -11.85 -37.77
C ARG A 730 -4.93 -12.16 -36.42
N LEU A 731 -3.96 -11.33 -36.06
CA LEU A 731 -3.23 -11.42 -34.79
C LEU A 731 -3.30 -10.06 -34.08
N VAL A 732 -3.42 -10.05 -32.78
CA VAL A 732 -3.36 -8.84 -31.94
C VAL A 732 -1.92 -8.62 -31.49
N THR A 733 -1.23 -7.69 -32.17
CA THR A 733 0.20 -7.42 -31.92
C THR A 733 0.48 -6.04 -31.37
N PHE A 734 -0.51 -5.13 -31.37
CA PHE A 734 -0.33 -3.72 -31.03
C PHE A 734 0.78 -3.01 -31.85
N ALA A 735 1.24 -3.61 -32.95
CA ALA A 735 2.27 -3.02 -33.80
C ALA A 735 1.90 -1.62 -34.33
N PRO A 736 0.64 -1.32 -34.71
CA PRO A 736 0.24 0.04 -35.08
C PRO A 736 0.52 1.09 -34.01
N ILE A 737 0.43 0.71 -32.75
CA ILE A 737 0.73 1.58 -31.58
C ILE A 737 2.21 1.57 -31.27
N LEU A 738 2.79 0.40 -31.02
CA LEU A 738 4.15 0.29 -30.46
C LEU A 738 5.26 0.57 -31.48
N LYS A 739 5.05 0.18 -32.75
CA LYS A 739 6.01 0.41 -33.83
C LYS A 739 5.70 1.69 -34.63
N HIS A 740 4.41 1.91 -34.95
CA HIS A 740 3.98 2.97 -35.87
C HIS A 740 3.41 4.20 -35.16
N GLN A 741 3.33 4.19 -33.84
CA GLN A 741 2.95 5.32 -32.96
C GLN A 741 1.61 5.98 -33.33
N ARG A 742 0.61 5.19 -33.78
CA ARG A 742 -0.70 5.70 -34.15
C ARG A 742 -1.50 6.25 -32.98
N PHE A 743 -1.15 5.83 -31.78
CA PHE A 743 -1.67 6.33 -30.52
C PHE A 743 -0.53 6.29 -29.48
N PRO A 744 -0.32 7.34 -28.65
CA PRO A 744 0.83 7.40 -27.76
C PRO A 744 0.61 6.62 -26.45
N LEU A 745 0.03 5.41 -26.51
CA LEU A 745 -0.31 4.61 -25.34
C LEU A 745 0.87 4.37 -24.37
N PRO A 746 2.09 4.00 -24.84
CA PRO A 746 3.22 3.81 -23.93
C PRO A 746 3.60 5.07 -23.16
N GLN A 747 3.59 6.23 -23.85
CA GLN A 747 3.93 7.53 -23.26
C GLN A 747 2.86 7.95 -22.24
N ILE A 748 1.58 7.75 -22.55
CA ILE A 748 0.46 8.00 -21.63
C ILE A 748 0.61 7.12 -20.39
N LEU A 749 0.83 5.82 -20.55
CA LEU A 749 0.97 4.90 -19.41
C LEU A 749 2.17 5.27 -18.55
N HIS A 750 3.31 5.57 -19.14
CA HIS A 750 4.51 5.99 -18.42
C HIS A 750 4.26 7.28 -17.64
N HIS A 751 3.63 8.28 -18.27
CA HIS A 751 3.29 9.56 -17.64
C HIS A 751 2.30 9.39 -16.48
N VAL A 752 1.20 8.66 -16.70
CA VAL A 752 0.18 8.40 -15.66
C VAL A 752 0.78 7.62 -14.49
N LEU A 753 1.56 6.56 -14.75
CA LEU A 753 2.20 5.76 -13.70
C LEU A 753 3.17 6.61 -12.87
N THR A 754 4.03 7.41 -13.52
CA THR A 754 4.99 8.28 -12.85
C THR A 754 4.28 9.36 -12.02
N THR A 755 3.23 9.97 -12.58
CA THR A 755 2.43 10.98 -11.87
C THR A 755 1.75 10.37 -10.66
N CYS A 756 1.09 9.22 -10.82
CA CYS A 756 0.41 8.53 -9.70
C CYS A 756 1.41 8.03 -8.64
N GLU A 757 2.57 7.51 -9.04
CA GLU A 757 3.63 7.08 -8.11
C GLU A 757 4.17 8.25 -7.29
N ASN A 758 4.45 9.39 -7.94
CA ASN A 758 4.90 10.60 -7.26
C ASN A 758 3.82 11.12 -6.30
N TYR A 759 2.56 11.08 -6.73
CA TYR A 759 1.42 11.58 -5.95
C TYR A 759 1.11 10.69 -4.74
N LEU A 760 1.11 9.37 -4.89
CA LEU A 760 0.88 8.41 -3.81
C LEU A 760 2.15 8.14 -2.96
N GLY A 761 3.34 8.45 -3.49
CA GLY A 761 4.62 8.23 -2.82
C GLY A 761 5.01 6.76 -2.67
N SER A 762 4.41 5.88 -3.47
CA SER A 762 4.68 4.44 -3.53
C SER A 762 4.49 3.94 -4.96
N PRO A 763 5.11 2.82 -5.35
CA PRO A 763 4.82 2.17 -6.62
C PRO A 763 3.31 1.92 -6.78
N VAL A 764 2.82 1.97 -8.01
CA VAL A 764 1.37 1.90 -8.29
C VAL A 764 1.01 0.87 -9.34
N GLU A 765 -0.21 0.34 -9.22
CA GLU A 765 -0.91 -0.37 -10.27
C GLU A 765 -2.11 0.43 -10.74
N LEU A 766 -2.26 0.54 -12.04
CA LEU A 766 -3.32 1.25 -12.76
C LEU A 766 -4.17 0.24 -13.55
N GLU A 767 -5.50 0.28 -13.41
CA GLU A 767 -6.44 -0.29 -14.38
C GLU A 767 -6.99 0.82 -15.28
N PHE A 768 -7.06 0.58 -16.57
CA PHE A 768 -7.48 1.59 -17.54
C PHE A 768 -8.30 1.03 -18.71
N ALA A 769 -9.04 1.91 -19.35
CA ALA A 769 -9.71 1.66 -20.62
C ALA A 769 -9.54 2.85 -21.58
N LEU A 770 -9.41 2.55 -22.86
CA LEU A 770 -9.31 3.54 -23.94
C LEU A 770 -10.47 3.34 -24.91
N SER A 771 -11.17 4.41 -25.24
CA SER A 771 -12.17 4.45 -26.30
C SER A 771 -11.85 5.58 -27.26
N ILE A 772 -11.86 5.29 -28.56
CA ILE A 772 -11.60 6.25 -29.63
C ILE A 772 -12.86 6.38 -30.49
N ASP A 773 -13.44 7.56 -30.55
CA ASP A 773 -14.58 7.84 -31.37
C ASP A 773 -14.17 7.99 -32.86
N PRO A 774 -14.64 7.13 -33.78
CA PRO A 774 -14.22 7.16 -35.17
C PRO A 774 -14.82 8.35 -35.94
N GLU A 775 -15.91 8.97 -35.45
CA GLU A 775 -16.58 10.04 -36.14
C GLU A 775 -15.95 11.41 -35.91
N ASN A 776 -15.54 11.68 -34.65
CA ASN A 776 -14.97 12.97 -34.27
C ASN A 776 -13.51 12.88 -33.83
N GLY A 777 -12.95 11.68 -33.76
CA GLY A 777 -11.56 11.42 -33.36
C GLY A 777 -11.26 11.63 -31.88
N ARG A 778 -12.30 11.89 -31.05
CA ARG A 778 -12.10 12.04 -29.58
C ARG A 778 -11.53 10.76 -28.98
N GLN A 779 -10.52 10.94 -28.15
CA GLN A 779 -9.81 9.85 -27.48
C GLN A 779 -10.03 9.98 -25.97
N LYS A 780 -10.74 9.01 -25.36
CA LYS A 780 -10.99 8.97 -23.93
C LYS A 780 -10.12 7.93 -23.28
N PHE A 781 -9.20 8.37 -22.41
CA PHE A 781 -8.40 7.50 -21.55
C PHE A 781 -9.01 7.53 -20.15
N ALA A 782 -9.56 6.39 -19.71
CA ALA A 782 -10.23 6.28 -18.43
C ALA A 782 -9.36 5.56 -17.40
N ILE A 783 -9.22 6.15 -16.24
CA ILE A 783 -8.63 5.56 -15.05
C ILE A 783 -9.72 4.81 -14.29
N LEU A 784 -9.68 3.48 -14.30
CA LEU A 784 -10.68 2.61 -13.69
C LEU A 784 -10.38 2.28 -12.24
N GLN A 785 -9.11 2.20 -11.90
CA GLN A 785 -8.60 2.02 -10.53
C GLN A 785 -7.12 2.37 -10.50
N VAL A 786 -6.66 2.98 -9.42
CA VAL A 786 -5.25 3.11 -9.07
C VAL A 786 -5.09 2.63 -7.63
N ARG A 787 -4.09 1.80 -7.40
CA ARG A 787 -3.76 1.33 -6.05
C ARG A 787 -2.25 1.29 -5.84
N PRO A 788 -1.78 1.50 -4.60
CA PRO A 788 -0.37 1.29 -4.29
C PRO A 788 -0.01 -0.20 -4.48
N LEU A 789 1.16 -0.46 -5.04
CA LEU A 789 1.78 -1.78 -5.04
C LEU A 789 2.52 -1.97 -3.72
N MET A 790 2.46 -3.18 -3.19
CA MET A 790 3.33 -3.57 -2.09
C MET A 790 4.77 -3.65 -2.62
N ASP A 791 5.67 -2.97 -1.93
CA ASP A 791 7.11 -3.10 -2.19
C ASP A 791 7.63 -4.20 -1.25
N GLU A 792 7.69 -5.43 -1.77
CA GLU A 792 8.05 -6.62 -1.00
C GLU A 792 9.56 -6.81 -0.82
N SER A 793 10.34 -5.77 -0.93
CA SER A 793 11.76 -5.86 -0.63
C SER A 793 12.03 -5.91 0.88
N VAL A 794 11.56 -6.96 1.56
CA VAL A 794 12.21 -7.39 2.80
C VAL A 794 13.47 -8.13 2.39
N ASP A 795 14.55 -7.39 2.24
CA ASP A 795 15.85 -8.01 1.98
C ASP A 795 16.39 -8.62 3.29
N ILE A 796 16.09 -9.88 3.49
CA ILE A 796 16.95 -10.73 4.35
C ILE A 796 18.23 -10.89 3.54
N ASP A 797 19.37 -10.54 4.11
CA ASP A 797 20.67 -10.74 3.44
C ASP A 797 20.98 -12.22 3.39
N ILE A 798 20.65 -12.83 2.26
CA ILE A 798 20.87 -14.25 2.01
C ILE A 798 22.11 -14.37 1.13
N ASP A 799 23.14 -15.02 1.63
CA ASP A 799 24.29 -15.38 0.81
C ASP A 799 24.03 -16.75 0.13
N LEU A 800 23.56 -16.71 -1.11
CA LEU A 800 23.35 -17.92 -1.89
C LEU A 800 24.64 -18.71 -2.15
N ASN A 801 25.82 -18.12 -1.92
CA ASN A 801 27.09 -18.82 -2.02
C ASN A 801 27.34 -19.78 -0.84
N GLU A 802 26.66 -19.58 0.30
CA GLU A 802 26.70 -20.52 1.44
C GLU A 802 25.82 -21.75 1.23
N VAL A 803 24.97 -21.75 0.18
CA VAL A 803 24.07 -22.87 -0.14
C VAL A 803 24.81 -23.94 -0.96
N ASP A 804 24.74 -25.17 -0.51
CA ASP A 804 25.35 -26.32 -1.21
C ASP A 804 24.61 -26.63 -2.51
N ARG A 805 25.08 -26.05 -3.62
CA ARG A 805 24.46 -26.20 -4.96
C ARG A 805 24.50 -27.64 -5.47
N GLU A 806 25.38 -28.52 -4.94
CA GLU A 806 25.41 -29.95 -5.35
C GLU A 806 24.19 -30.71 -4.80
N LYS A 807 23.55 -30.19 -3.76
CA LYS A 807 22.32 -30.76 -3.20
C LYS A 807 21.05 -30.09 -3.73
N ALA A 808 21.17 -29.22 -4.71
CA ALA A 808 20.01 -28.51 -5.24
C ALA A 808 19.07 -29.48 -5.97
N VAL A 809 17.78 -29.33 -5.66
CA VAL A 809 16.66 -29.97 -6.38
C VAL A 809 16.15 -29.03 -7.48
N CYS A 810 16.21 -27.73 -7.21
CA CYS A 810 15.79 -26.72 -8.16
C CYS A 810 16.70 -25.48 -7.99
N ILE A 811 17.14 -24.90 -9.10
CA ILE A 811 17.81 -23.59 -9.16
C ILE A 811 17.06 -22.76 -10.18
N SER A 812 16.63 -21.58 -9.81
CA SER A 812 15.97 -20.62 -10.69
C SER A 812 16.76 -19.31 -10.69
N SER A 813 17.08 -18.83 -11.87
CA SER A 813 17.67 -17.50 -12.11
C SER A 813 16.60 -16.40 -12.16
N LYS A 814 15.33 -16.75 -11.90
CA LYS A 814 14.21 -15.83 -11.93
C LYS A 814 13.17 -16.15 -10.85
N SER A 815 13.28 -15.49 -9.73
CA SER A 815 12.41 -15.73 -8.59
C SER A 815 11.78 -14.43 -8.03
N LEU A 816 10.70 -14.59 -7.28
CA LEU A 816 10.08 -13.57 -6.46
C LEU A 816 9.95 -14.10 -5.02
N GLY A 817 10.07 -13.19 -4.10
CA GLY A 817 10.14 -13.47 -2.67
C GLY A 817 11.56 -13.34 -2.17
N ASN A 818 11.70 -13.11 -0.86
CA ASN A 818 12.98 -13.01 -0.19
C ASN A 818 12.89 -13.73 1.15
N GLY A 819 13.85 -14.57 1.46
CA GLY A 819 13.84 -15.32 2.71
C GLY A 819 14.23 -16.77 2.58
N VAL A 820 14.06 -17.47 3.67
CA VAL A 820 14.34 -18.90 3.78
C VAL A 820 13.06 -19.59 4.25
N ILE A 821 12.58 -20.54 3.47
CA ILE A 821 11.43 -21.39 3.82
C ILE A 821 11.97 -22.78 4.17
N GLU A 822 11.80 -23.17 5.40
CA GLU A 822 12.31 -24.44 5.93
C GLU A 822 11.17 -25.45 6.19
N ASN A 823 11.51 -26.66 6.47
CA ASN A 823 10.58 -27.72 6.86
C ASN A 823 9.57 -28.18 5.80
N ILE A 824 9.84 -27.99 4.50
CA ILE A 824 8.98 -28.49 3.44
C ILE A 824 9.26 -29.97 3.19
N ARG A 825 8.27 -30.82 3.44
CA ARG A 825 8.39 -32.28 3.27
C ARG A 825 7.51 -32.82 2.15
N ASP A 826 6.71 -32.01 1.53
CA ASP A 826 5.79 -32.43 0.47
C ASP A 826 6.06 -31.66 -0.81
N VAL A 827 6.12 -32.36 -1.93
CA VAL A 827 6.23 -31.78 -3.27
C VAL A 827 5.10 -32.33 -4.13
N VAL A 828 4.30 -31.43 -4.66
CA VAL A 828 3.22 -31.73 -5.60
C VAL A 828 3.64 -31.23 -6.97
N TYR A 829 3.70 -32.10 -7.95
CA TYR A 829 4.21 -31.70 -9.25
C TYR A 829 3.56 -32.37 -10.45
N VAL A 830 3.57 -31.65 -11.56
CA VAL A 830 3.19 -32.14 -12.89
C VAL A 830 4.43 -32.11 -13.77
N HIS A 831 4.92 -33.29 -14.15
CA HIS A 831 6.10 -33.36 -15.04
C HIS A 831 5.71 -32.92 -16.47
N PRO A 832 6.44 -31.98 -17.14
CA PRO A 832 6.11 -31.46 -18.46
C PRO A 832 5.89 -32.55 -19.53
N ALA A 833 6.67 -33.62 -19.49
CA ALA A 833 6.54 -34.73 -20.42
C ALA A 833 5.28 -35.60 -20.21
N ARG A 834 4.63 -35.52 -19.06
CA ARG A 834 3.40 -36.24 -18.70
C ARG A 834 2.14 -35.40 -18.87
N MET A 835 2.29 -34.12 -19.13
CA MET A 835 1.18 -33.18 -19.23
C MET A 835 0.43 -33.33 -20.55
N ASN A 836 -0.90 -33.39 -20.45
CA ASN A 836 -1.78 -33.28 -21.62
C ASN A 836 -2.47 -31.90 -21.57
N ARG A 837 -2.09 -30.97 -22.44
CA ARG A 837 -2.57 -29.57 -22.48
C ARG A 837 -4.10 -29.45 -22.56
N MET A 838 -4.76 -30.36 -23.25
CA MET A 838 -6.22 -30.38 -23.41
C MET A 838 -6.96 -30.87 -22.14
N LYS A 839 -6.24 -31.34 -21.13
CA LYS A 839 -6.79 -31.97 -19.93
C LYS A 839 -6.29 -31.34 -18.63
N THR A 840 -5.64 -30.14 -18.67
CA THR A 840 -5.15 -29.46 -17.47
C THR A 840 -6.24 -29.14 -16.47
N ILE A 841 -7.45 -28.88 -16.95
CA ILE A 841 -8.64 -28.68 -16.10
C ILE A 841 -8.94 -29.91 -15.23
N ASN A 842 -8.64 -31.13 -15.69
CA ASN A 842 -8.88 -32.34 -14.93
C ASN A 842 -7.92 -32.51 -13.74
N LEU A 843 -6.83 -31.78 -13.70
CA LEU A 843 -5.88 -31.77 -12.58
C LEU A 843 -6.39 -30.96 -11.37
N ILE A 844 -7.28 -30.01 -11.61
CA ILE A 844 -7.76 -29.08 -10.56
C ILE A 844 -8.35 -29.80 -9.36
N PRO A 845 -9.34 -30.73 -9.52
CA PRO A 845 -9.91 -31.43 -8.37
C PRO A 845 -8.89 -32.26 -7.59
N LEU A 846 -7.87 -32.82 -8.29
CA LEU A 846 -6.83 -33.62 -7.64
C LEU A 846 -5.88 -32.73 -6.82
N ILE A 847 -5.54 -31.56 -7.34
CA ILE A 847 -4.70 -30.58 -6.66
C ILE A 847 -5.42 -30.05 -5.42
N GLU A 848 -6.70 -29.69 -5.55
CA GLU A 848 -7.53 -29.19 -4.47
C GLU A 848 -7.68 -30.21 -3.32
N GLU A 849 -7.87 -31.50 -3.66
CA GLU A 849 -7.95 -32.57 -2.68
C GLU A 849 -6.63 -32.76 -1.91
N ILE A 850 -5.49 -32.69 -2.62
CA ILE A 850 -4.16 -32.80 -2.01
C ILE A 850 -3.89 -31.57 -1.12
N ASP A 851 -4.18 -30.35 -1.60
CA ASP A 851 -4.01 -29.11 -0.86
C ASP A 851 -4.85 -29.13 0.43
N ALA A 852 -6.13 -29.52 0.34
CA ALA A 852 -7.01 -29.61 1.51
C ALA A 852 -6.49 -30.62 2.54
N GLY A 853 -5.99 -31.77 2.08
CA GLY A 853 -5.37 -32.79 2.93
C GLY A 853 -4.12 -32.27 3.63
N LEU A 854 -3.20 -31.66 2.90
CA LEU A 854 -1.95 -31.11 3.45
C LEU A 854 -2.21 -29.95 4.43
N ARG A 855 -3.15 -29.07 4.12
CA ARG A 855 -3.56 -28.00 5.04
C ARG A 855 -4.16 -28.53 6.34
N SER A 856 -4.95 -29.56 6.28
CA SER A 856 -5.54 -30.19 7.49
C SER A 856 -4.47 -30.81 8.40
N GLU A 857 -3.30 -31.18 7.86
CA GLU A 857 -2.14 -31.70 8.57
C GLU A 857 -1.13 -30.60 8.94
N ASP A 858 -1.40 -29.33 8.61
CA ASP A 858 -0.48 -28.18 8.74
C ASP A 858 0.86 -28.43 8.05
N ARG A 859 0.82 -28.94 6.83
CA ARG A 859 1.99 -29.35 6.05
C ARG A 859 2.16 -28.45 4.83
N PRO A 860 3.13 -27.52 4.84
CA PRO A 860 3.49 -26.73 3.66
C PRO A 860 4.10 -27.59 2.58
N TYR A 861 3.91 -27.19 1.31
CA TYR A 861 4.44 -27.93 0.17
C TYR A 861 4.95 -27.04 -0.95
N ILE A 862 5.77 -27.63 -1.84
CA ILE A 862 6.20 -26.99 -3.09
C ILE A 862 5.28 -27.49 -4.20
N LEU A 863 4.78 -26.54 -5.02
CA LEU A 863 3.94 -26.83 -6.18
C LEU A 863 4.74 -26.59 -7.47
N ILE A 864 4.98 -27.62 -8.28
CA ILE A 864 5.76 -27.50 -9.53
C ILE A 864 4.88 -27.89 -10.72
N GLY A 865 4.88 -27.06 -11.79
CA GLY A 865 4.12 -27.42 -12.98
C GLY A 865 4.45 -26.61 -14.23
N PRO A 866 4.10 -27.13 -15.41
CA PRO A 866 4.38 -26.51 -16.68
C PRO A 866 3.42 -25.34 -16.99
N GLY A 867 4.00 -24.25 -17.45
CA GLY A 867 3.27 -23.03 -17.78
C GLY A 867 2.81 -22.24 -16.58
N ARG A 868 1.79 -21.40 -16.75
CA ARG A 868 1.25 -20.53 -15.70
C ARG A 868 0.35 -21.29 -14.75
N TRP A 869 0.50 -21.04 -13.47
CA TRP A 869 -0.52 -21.34 -12.48
C TRP A 869 -1.56 -20.22 -12.45
N GLY A 870 -2.84 -20.58 -12.31
CA GLY A 870 -3.94 -19.62 -12.19
C GLY A 870 -4.34 -18.91 -13.48
N SER A 871 -3.88 -19.33 -14.64
CA SER A 871 -4.34 -18.80 -15.93
C SER A 871 -5.72 -19.33 -16.28
N SER A 872 -6.67 -18.46 -16.63
CA SER A 872 -7.99 -18.89 -17.13
C SER A 872 -7.93 -19.60 -18.52
N ASP A 873 -6.81 -19.44 -19.24
CA ASP A 873 -6.55 -20.13 -20.52
C ASP A 873 -5.75 -21.41 -20.26
N PRO A 874 -6.36 -22.60 -20.41
CA PRO A 874 -5.67 -23.88 -20.19
C PRO A 874 -4.49 -24.12 -21.13
N SER A 875 -4.41 -23.40 -22.25
CA SER A 875 -3.27 -23.51 -23.19
C SER A 875 -1.99 -22.88 -22.63
N LEU A 876 -2.10 -22.00 -21.64
CA LEU A 876 -0.98 -21.30 -21.01
C LEU A 876 -0.48 -21.98 -19.73
N GLY A 877 -1.21 -22.99 -19.20
CA GLY A 877 -0.80 -23.69 -17.99
C GLY A 877 -1.94 -24.41 -17.27
N ILE A 878 -1.93 -24.37 -15.93
CA ILE A 878 -2.90 -25.07 -15.10
C ILE A 878 -3.85 -24.04 -14.45
N PRO A 879 -5.16 -24.06 -14.78
CA PRO A 879 -6.10 -23.00 -14.44
C PRO A 879 -6.69 -23.16 -13.01
N VAL A 880 -5.84 -23.31 -11.99
CA VAL A 880 -6.25 -23.34 -10.58
C VAL A 880 -6.68 -21.96 -10.09
N GLN A 881 -7.55 -21.92 -9.12
CA GLN A 881 -7.86 -20.72 -8.32
C GLN A 881 -6.98 -20.69 -7.08
N TRP A 882 -6.83 -19.54 -6.46
CA TRP A 882 -5.98 -19.37 -5.30
C TRP A 882 -6.39 -20.27 -4.12
N ASP A 883 -7.70 -20.36 -3.85
CA ASP A 883 -8.27 -21.16 -2.77
C ASP A 883 -7.98 -22.65 -2.87
N GLN A 884 -7.62 -23.12 -4.06
CA GLN A 884 -7.32 -24.52 -4.36
C GLN A 884 -5.85 -24.92 -4.09
N ILE A 885 -4.98 -23.94 -3.79
CA ILE A 885 -3.54 -24.16 -3.58
C ILE A 885 -2.96 -23.35 -2.41
N MET A 886 -3.78 -22.95 -1.46
CA MET A 886 -3.39 -22.06 -0.34
C MET A 886 -2.31 -22.64 0.57
N GLY A 887 -2.14 -23.95 0.61
CA GLY A 887 -1.11 -24.64 1.39
C GLY A 887 0.28 -24.60 0.75
N ALA A 888 0.37 -24.20 -0.54
CA ALA A 888 1.66 -24.07 -1.21
C ALA A 888 2.44 -22.88 -0.62
N LYS A 889 3.69 -23.12 -0.23
CA LYS A 889 4.64 -22.08 0.22
C LYS A 889 5.65 -21.70 -0.85
N THR A 890 5.75 -22.51 -1.89
CA THR A 890 6.59 -22.21 -3.04
C THR A 890 5.90 -22.74 -4.30
N ILE A 891 5.85 -21.91 -5.34
CA ILE A 891 5.31 -22.26 -6.66
C ILE A 891 6.43 -22.18 -7.67
N VAL A 892 6.58 -23.22 -8.49
CA VAL A 892 7.60 -23.30 -9.53
C VAL A 892 6.91 -23.48 -10.89
N GLU A 893 7.11 -22.49 -11.78
CA GLU A 893 6.67 -22.58 -13.17
C GLU A 893 7.81 -23.09 -14.05
N VAL A 894 7.54 -24.16 -14.77
CA VAL A 894 8.53 -24.73 -15.69
C VAL A 894 8.12 -24.50 -17.15
N PRO A 895 9.09 -24.38 -18.08
CA PRO A 895 8.79 -24.19 -19.49
C PRO A 895 7.93 -25.31 -20.05
N MET A 896 7.02 -24.97 -20.94
CA MET A 896 6.37 -25.94 -21.83
C MET A 896 7.22 -26.15 -23.08
N ALA A 897 7.33 -27.40 -23.51
CA ALA A 897 8.29 -27.82 -24.58
C ALA A 897 8.22 -26.98 -25.88
N ASP A 898 7.06 -26.40 -26.22
CA ASP A 898 6.81 -25.74 -27.49
C ASP A 898 6.37 -24.26 -27.33
N ILE A 899 6.23 -23.72 -26.12
CA ILE A 899 5.75 -22.35 -25.87
C ILE A 899 6.54 -21.72 -24.73
N HIS A 900 7.15 -20.58 -24.98
CA HIS A 900 7.65 -19.72 -23.93
C HIS A 900 6.47 -18.98 -23.31
N VAL A 901 6.17 -19.28 -22.06
CA VAL A 901 5.10 -18.63 -21.29
C VAL A 901 5.73 -17.68 -20.29
N GLU A 902 5.41 -16.39 -20.41
CA GLU A 902 5.85 -15.42 -19.42
C GLU A 902 5.13 -15.62 -18.08
N PRO A 903 5.76 -15.26 -16.94
CA PRO A 903 5.13 -15.37 -15.62
C PRO A 903 3.76 -14.72 -15.54
N SER A 904 2.94 -15.12 -14.57
CA SER A 904 1.53 -14.69 -14.39
C SER A 904 1.36 -13.24 -13.91
N GLN A 905 2.37 -12.36 -14.04
CA GLN A 905 2.31 -10.95 -13.64
C GLN A 905 1.07 -10.24 -14.20
N GLY A 906 0.46 -9.35 -13.37
CA GLY A 906 -0.72 -8.57 -13.77
C GLY A 906 -2.04 -9.31 -13.60
N THR A 907 -2.04 -10.51 -13.03
CA THR A 907 -3.26 -11.27 -12.70
C THR A 907 -3.60 -11.16 -11.20
N HIS A 908 -4.87 -11.36 -10.84
CA HIS A 908 -5.28 -11.47 -9.45
C HIS A 908 -4.57 -12.64 -8.73
N PHE A 909 -4.31 -13.74 -9.45
CA PHE A 909 -3.56 -14.88 -8.92
C PHE A 909 -2.15 -14.49 -8.49
N PHE A 910 -1.45 -13.72 -9.33
CA PHE A 910 -0.10 -13.23 -9.01
C PHE A 910 -0.09 -12.25 -7.83
N GLN A 911 -1.13 -11.44 -7.70
CA GLN A 911 -1.28 -10.53 -6.55
C GLN A 911 -1.39 -11.32 -5.24
N ASN A 912 -2.09 -12.45 -5.24
CA ASN A 912 -2.20 -13.30 -4.06
C ASN A 912 -0.84 -13.95 -3.70
N ILE A 913 -0.05 -14.39 -4.72
CA ILE A 913 1.31 -14.90 -4.49
C ILE A 913 2.15 -13.87 -3.72
N VAL A 914 2.11 -12.63 -4.20
CA VAL A 914 2.82 -11.51 -3.59
C VAL A 914 2.30 -11.26 -2.16
N THR A 915 0.99 -11.15 -1.98
CA THR A 915 0.35 -10.87 -0.68
C THR A 915 0.68 -11.88 0.41
N PHE A 916 0.78 -13.17 0.05
CA PHE A 916 1.05 -14.23 1.03
C PHE A 916 2.52 -14.60 1.13
N ASN A 917 3.40 -13.80 0.53
CA ASN A 917 4.84 -14.03 0.51
C ASN A 917 5.20 -15.47 0.10
N ILE A 918 4.58 -15.95 -0.99
CA ILE A 918 4.81 -17.26 -1.54
C ILE A 918 6.06 -17.22 -2.41
N GLY A 919 7.03 -18.08 -2.15
CA GLY A 919 8.19 -18.21 -3.02
C GLY A 919 7.74 -18.56 -4.45
N TYR A 920 8.10 -17.74 -5.43
CA TYR A 920 7.69 -17.95 -6.81
C TYR A 920 8.89 -18.01 -7.73
N LEU A 921 9.10 -19.16 -8.35
CA LEU A 921 10.24 -19.47 -9.18
C LEU A 921 9.80 -19.73 -10.62
N THR A 922 10.52 -19.16 -11.56
CA THR A 922 10.34 -19.44 -12.99
C THR A 922 11.62 -20.06 -13.52
N ILE A 923 11.52 -21.25 -14.09
CA ILE A 923 12.65 -21.99 -14.65
C ILE A 923 12.89 -21.53 -16.08
N LEU A 924 14.11 -21.08 -16.36
CA LEU A 924 14.57 -20.65 -17.67
C LEU A 924 15.55 -21.66 -18.28
N GLU A 925 15.96 -21.38 -19.52
CA GLU A 925 17.01 -22.18 -20.19
C GLU A 925 18.34 -22.01 -19.44
N GLY A 926 18.90 -23.09 -18.93
CA GLY A 926 20.12 -23.10 -18.13
C GLY A 926 19.88 -23.28 -16.61
N ASP A 927 18.65 -23.13 -16.15
CA ASP A 927 18.25 -23.42 -14.77
C ASP A 927 18.13 -24.93 -14.51
N LEU A 928 18.04 -25.34 -13.24
CA LEU A 928 18.03 -26.74 -12.83
C LEU A 928 16.69 -27.15 -12.22
N ILE A 929 16.16 -28.30 -12.64
CA ILE A 929 15.26 -29.15 -11.84
C ILE A 929 15.75 -30.59 -11.93
N ASP A 930 15.92 -31.22 -10.78
CA ASP A 930 16.33 -32.63 -10.66
C ASP A 930 15.12 -33.58 -10.79
N TRP A 931 14.60 -33.68 -12.01
CA TRP A 931 13.48 -34.58 -12.31
C TRP A 931 13.78 -36.03 -12.01
N GLU A 932 15.04 -36.47 -12.20
CA GLU A 932 15.45 -37.86 -11.96
C GLU A 932 15.33 -38.21 -10.48
N TRP A 933 15.73 -37.31 -9.63
CA TRP A 933 15.56 -37.48 -8.20
C TRP A 933 14.07 -37.42 -7.76
N LEU A 934 13.27 -36.47 -8.25
CA LEU A 934 11.84 -36.34 -7.92
C LEU A 934 11.07 -37.58 -8.37
N ASP A 935 11.33 -38.09 -9.57
CA ASP A 935 10.66 -39.28 -10.13
C ASP A 935 11.14 -40.58 -9.45
N GLY A 936 12.32 -40.59 -8.84
CA GLY A 936 12.88 -41.68 -8.07
C GLY A 936 12.27 -41.89 -6.69
N ILE A 937 11.54 -40.89 -6.16
CA ILE A 937 10.87 -40.99 -4.84
C ILE A 937 9.54 -41.75 -5.01
N GLU A 938 9.23 -42.60 -4.06
CA GLU A 938 7.91 -43.28 -4.02
C GLU A 938 6.82 -42.25 -3.83
N ALA A 939 5.86 -42.23 -4.74
CA ALA A 939 4.77 -41.26 -4.71
C ALA A 939 3.71 -41.66 -3.67
N ALA A 940 3.31 -40.71 -2.83
CA ALA A 940 2.14 -40.86 -1.98
C ALA A 940 0.83 -40.87 -2.82
N ARG A 941 0.85 -40.17 -3.98
CA ARG A 941 -0.20 -40.22 -5.00
C ARG A 941 0.42 -40.01 -6.40
N ASP A 942 0.00 -40.80 -7.39
CA ASP A 942 0.38 -40.68 -8.80
C ASP A 942 -0.89 -40.88 -9.64
N GLU A 943 -1.51 -39.81 -10.12
CA GLU A 943 -2.79 -39.87 -10.80
C GLU A 943 -2.93 -38.74 -11.84
N GLY A 944 -3.41 -39.05 -13.03
CA GLY A 944 -3.71 -38.06 -14.06
C GLY A 944 -2.51 -37.28 -14.61
N GLY A 945 -1.27 -37.68 -14.27
CA GLY A 945 -0.03 -36.96 -14.56
C GLY A 945 0.45 -36.07 -13.44
N LEU A 946 -0.35 -35.90 -12.36
CA LEU A 946 0.02 -35.26 -11.12
C LEU A 946 0.69 -36.26 -10.18
N ARG A 947 1.78 -35.88 -9.55
CA ARG A 947 2.45 -36.65 -8.51
C ARG A 947 2.58 -35.85 -7.21
N HIS A 948 2.29 -36.49 -6.10
CA HIS A 948 2.57 -36.02 -4.76
C HIS A 948 3.61 -36.95 -4.14
N VAL A 949 4.74 -36.39 -3.74
CA VAL A 949 5.81 -37.11 -3.04
C VAL A 949 5.98 -36.56 -1.62
N ARG A 950 6.23 -37.45 -0.68
CA ARG A 950 6.44 -37.12 0.73
C ARG A 950 7.86 -37.51 1.13
N LEU A 951 8.58 -36.55 1.70
CA LEU A 951 10.02 -36.68 1.96
C LEU A 951 10.30 -37.00 3.42
N ASP A 952 11.28 -37.86 3.67
CA ASP A 952 11.77 -38.18 5.01
C ASP A 952 12.53 -36.98 5.64
N LEU A 953 13.32 -36.29 4.84
CA LEU A 953 14.05 -35.07 5.23
C LEU A 953 13.40 -33.84 4.59
N PRO A 954 13.31 -32.74 5.31
CA PRO A 954 12.73 -31.50 4.77
C PRO A 954 13.65 -30.85 3.73
N LEU A 955 13.03 -30.25 2.72
CA LEU A 955 13.66 -29.31 1.82
C LEU A 955 13.75 -27.93 2.44
N LYS A 956 14.75 -27.17 2.01
CA LYS A 956 14.93 -25.75 2.31
C LYS A 956 14.87 -24.96 1.02
N VAL A 957 14.02 -23.93 0.95
CA VAL A 957 13.95 -22.98 -0.16
C VAL A 957 14.62 -21.68 0.26
N VAL A 958 15.57 -21.22 -0.51
CA VAL A 958 16.30 -19.99 -0.29
C VAL A 958 16.02 -19.06 -1.46
N LEU A 959 15.52 -17.87 -1.18
CA LEU A 959 15.07 -16.87 -2.16
C LEU A 959 15.86 -15.58 -1.95
N ASP A 960 16.52 -15.08 -2.99
CA ASP A 960 17.18 -13.77 -2.98
C ASP A 960 16.54 -12.85 -4.02
N SER A 961 15.77 -11.88 -3.53
CA SER A 961 15.07 -10.93 -4.39
C SER A 961 16.00 -9.96 -5.12
N ARG A 962 17.24 -9.75 -4.62
CA ARG A 962 18.22 -8.81 -5.20
C ARG A 962 18.76 -9.30 -6.52
N ASP A 963 19.17 -10.57 -6.54
CA ASP A 963 19.69 -11.23 -7.74
C ASP A 963 18.58 -11.99 -8.49
N SER A 964 17.33 -11.94 -7.94
CA SER A 964 16.19 -12.70 -8.46
C SER A 964 16.48 -14.20 -8.59
N GLU A 965 17.39 -14.73 -7.77
CA GLU A 965 17.80 -16.13 -7.77
C GLU A 965 17.14 -16.89 -6.61
N ALA A 966 16.81 -18.15 -6.84
CA ALA A 966 16.31 -19.03 -5.79
C ALA A 966 16.87 -20.44 -5.94
N ILE A 967 17.09 -21.10 -4.78
CA ILE A 967 17.61 -22.46 -4.72
C ILE A 967 16.75 -23.28 -3.76
N VAL A 968 16.31 -24.46 -4.22
CA VAL A 968 15.68 -25.49 -3.37
C VAL A 968 16.70 -26.58 -3.12
N VAL A 969 17.05 -26.81 -1.85
CA VAL A 969 18.07 -27.81 -1.47
C VAL A 969 17.50 -28.90 -0.56
N ARG A 970 18.17 -30.06 -0.59
CA ARG A 970 17.91 -31.24 0.25
C ARG A 970 18.50 -31.08 1.64
#